data_b262ac79b19750682e47f05ff8935795
#
_entry.id   b262ac79b19750682e47f05ff8935795
#
_cell.length_a   1.000
_cell.length_b   1.000
_cell.length_c   1.000
_cell.angle_alpha   90.00
_cell.angle_beta   90.00
_cell.angle_gamma   90.00
#
_symmetry.space_group_name_H-M   'P 1'
#
loop_
_entity.id
_entity.type
_entity.pdbx_description
1 polymer ?
#
loop_
_entity_poly.entity_id
_entity_poly.type
_entity_poly.pdbx_seq_one_letter_code
_entity_poly.pdbx_strand_id
1 'polypeptide(L)'
;MVKYFVCLLSFFFTINMVMANDSIPQWSVGILPSSVRIDPSTNHIFDKEYNKGQSATELLQRNWIYDGKTASLKSARGEYVSFQLVVTNHTATPLKGISVAMLPFKNKGKQLEAPPELFLEWAVKVSTTSTGYPRATLGKGWYPDALIPFKYIQQGTVPVKNGWLYPLQLPDFNNRIDDQQSMIIWVDQYIPFEKEKVIDGKYTTAITVTINNITKSVPVELNVWDFAIPAENRFKASLQHEGFVSHMSEQDELEIYQLMKRNRVCIMDPTYKPVMKKNGTGFTVDWTAFDSRMSKYLTGKAFTKAYGYEYGPGYGTPVETFLLPFDVYGKHDTRGWPDIGKPDVERNSANRAEYTTVVRKVREHLQPLINLKTTDVTVYLNGLDESYFPEAWDRMAYYGALFKKEYPEAKFRVDGSYNDSAMQVIEHAISAWAVHTIDFNQENMDKYNKMGINQWLYGPMIYESKINSWVGSSTFTDLPLVNDRAISWSVWKYKARSWISWGMGAGWKAGWYDPETWKSGNDGGNAKAYVPKILNGNALLMYSGGIVPNVSGPCPSVRLKTMRNGVQEYEYMRLLAGLDKNDNRVNAVVNSIIDLPFGNNAIGNLDVWSYDPEKWDNARIRLGELISQSARKSH
;
A
#
# COMPACT_ATOMS: atom_id res chain seq x y z
N MET A 1 45.22 80.92 47.04
CA MET A 1 45.15 80.47 45.67
C MET A 1 45.44 78.96 45.68
N VAL A 2 44.43 78.13 45.72
CA VAL A 2 44.54 76.66 45.76
C VAL A 2 44.16 76.16 44.41
N LYS A 3 45.06 75.45 43.70
CA LYS A 3 44.77 74.79 42.40
C LYS A 3 44.30 73.36 42.67
N TYR A 4 43.11 73.05 42.28
CA TYR A 4 42.60 71.68 42.26
C TYR A 4 43.07 70.95 40.97
N PHE A 5 43.71 69.78 41.16
CA PHE A 5 44.04 68.84 40.08
C PHE A 5 42.91 67.78 40.01
N VAL A 6 42.23 67.73 38.91
CA VAL A 6 41.21 66.68 38.64
C VAL A 6 41.89 65.57 37.84
N CYS A 7 42.06 64.40 38.50
CA CYS A 7 42.46 63.14 37.80
C CYS A 7 41.28 62.49 37.16
N LEU A 8 41.25 62.45 35.81
CA LEU A 8 40.32 61.64 35.05
C LEU A 8 40.84 60.19 34.99
N LEU A 9 40.18 59.25 35.67
CA LEU A 9 40.34 57.80 35.46
C LEU A 9 39.50 57.37 34.30
N SER A 10 40.13 57.01 33.17
CA SER A 10 39.47 56.37 32.01
C SER A 10 39.36 54.88 32.30
N PHE A 11 38.15 54.39 32.57
CA PHE A 11 37.83 52.97 32.59
C PHE A 11 37.67 52.46 31.14
N PHE A 12 38.65 51.69 30.69
CA PHE A 12 38.50 50.89 29.47
C PHE A 12 37.65 49.64 29.78
N PHE A 13 36.39 49.63 29.41
CA PHE A 13 35.58 48.40 29.33
C PHE A 13 35.99 47.65 28.06
N THR A 14 36.82 46.62 28.21
CA THR A 14 36.98 45.59 27.16
C THR A 14 35.72 44.74 27.11
N ILE A 15 34.84 45.00 26.16
CA ILE A 15 33.77 44.10 25.80
C ILE A 15 34.42 42.89 25.11
N ASN A 16 34.61 41.81 25.85
CA ASN A 16 34.86 40.51 25.26
C ASN A 16 33.56 40.09 24.51
N MET A 17 33.48 40.36 23.21
CA MET A 17 32.56 39.64 22.34
C MET A 17 32.98 38.18 22.37
N VAL A 18 32.30 37.39 23.17
CA VAL A 18 32.25 35.93 23.00
C VAL A 18 31.53 35.71 21.68
N MET A 19 32.31 35.57 20.62
CA MET A 19 31.79 34.98 19.38
C MET A 19 31.28 33.63 19.80
N ALA A 20 29.98 33.47 19.85
CA ALA A 20 29.37 32.17 19.92
C ALA A 20 29.86 31.43 18.67
N ASN A 21 30.77 30.51 18.86
CA ASN A 21 31.11 29.54 17.83
C ASN A 21 29.80 28.75 17.63
N ASP A 22 29.05 29.04 16.58
CA ASP A 22 27.94 28.20 16.11
C ASP A 22 28.55 26.88 15.65
N SER A 23 28.96 26.05 16.61
CA SER A 23 29.38 24.68 16.32
C SER A 23 28.18 23.97 15.77
N ILE A 24 28.33 23.43 14.58
CA ILE A 24 27.31 22.57 13.95
C ILE A 24 26.84 21.56 15.01
N PRO A 25 25.55 21.51 15.35
CA PRO A 25 25.08 20.59 16.39
C PRO A 25 25.37 19.14 15.94
N GLN A 26 25.77 18.28 16.88
CA GLN A 26 26.11 16.89 16.60
C GLN A 26 25.05 16.17 15.76
N TRP A 27 23.79 16.50 15.99
CA TRP A 27 22.66 15.90 15.28
C TRP A 27 21.52 16.91 15.13
N SER A 28 20.67 16.66 14.12
CA SER A 28 19.47 17.46 13.86
C SER A 28 18.24 16.58 13.64
N VAL A 29 17.07 17.21 13.67
CA VAL A 29 15.80 16.61 13.27
C VAL A 29 15.17 17.42 12.16
N GLY A 30 14.56 16.73 11.21
CA GLY A 30 13.78 17.31 10.12
C GLY A 30 12.48 16.55 9.94
N ILE A 31 11.55 17.15 9.22
CA ILE A 31 10.27 16.53 8.85
C ILE A 31 10.20 16.40 7.34
N LEU A 32 9.74 15.23 6.84
CA LEU A 32 9.45 15.00 5.45
C LEU A 32 7.98 14.61 5.25
N PRO A 33 7.39 14.97 4.11
CA PRO A 33 6.14 14.37 3.65
C PRO A 33 6.29 12.86 3.45
N SER A 34 5.24 12.11 3.69
CA SER A 34 5.23 10.65 3.52
C SER A 34 5.44 10.18 2.07
N SER A 35 5.30 11.08 1.11
CA SER A 35 5.46 10.83 -0.33
C SER A 35 6.88 11.06 -0.85
N VAL A 36 7.85 11.32 0.03
CA VAL A 36 9.26 11.59 -0.34
C VAL A 36 10.18 10.62 0.38
N ARG A 37 11.10 9.98 -0.35
CA ARG A 37 12.17 9.15 0.22
C ARG A 37 13.53 9.82 0.04
N ILE A 38 14.38 9.65 1.04
CA ILE A 38 15.79 10.03 0.97
C ILE A 38 16.67 8.79 1.16
N ASP A 39 17.80 8.76 0.49
CA ASP A 39 18.85 7.78 0.74
C ASP A 39 19.48 8.06 2.10
N PRO A 40 19.40 7.17 3.09
CA PRO A 40 19.94 7.41 4.43
C PRO A 40 21.47 7.48 4.49
N SER A 41 22.17 7.04 3.45
CA SER A 41 23.64 7.12 3.31
C SER A 41 24.09 8.50 2.83
N THR A 42 23.44 9.02 1.80
CA THR A 42 23.87 10.24 1.09
C THR A 42 22.95 11.43 1.32
N ASN A 43 21.77 11.22 1.91
CA ASN A 43 20.66 12.17 1.97
C ASN A 43 20.17 12.62 0.57
N HIS A 44 20.43 11.84 -0.48
CA HIS A 44 19.86 12.08 -1.80
C HIS A 44 18.33 11.91 -1.76
N ILE A 45 17.60 12.83 -2.43
CA ILE A 45 16.13 12.78 -2.52
C ILE A 45 15.73 11.98 -3.75
N PHE A 46 15.22 10.78 -3.58
CA PHE A 46 14.76 9.95 -4.69
C PHE A 46 13.52 10.53 -5.37
N ASP A 47 12.46 10.74 -4.64
CA ASP A 47 11.14 11.08 -5.21
C ASP A 47 11.03 12.54 -5.70
N LYS A 48 12.06 13.36 -5.52
CA LYS A 48 12.21 14.71 -6.07
C LYS A 48 13.11 14.77 -7.31
N GLU A 49 13.65 13.66 -7.78
CA GLU A 49 14.55 13.59 -8.94
C GLU A 49 13.98 14.30 -10.17
N TYR A 50 12.70 14.10 -10.44
CA TYR A 50 12.00 14.71 -11.58
C TYR A 50 11.69 16.19 -11.41
N ASN A 51 11.79 16.72 -10.21
CA ASN A 51 11.44 18.11 -9.87
C ASN A 51 12.62 19.04 -9.64
N LYS A 52 13.76 18.74 -10.07
CA LYS A 52 15.02 19.51 -10.06
C LYS A 52 15.01 20.80 -9.22
N GLY A 53 15.83 20.90 -8.21
CA GLY A 53 16.20 22.18 -7.61
C GLY A 53 16.10 22.33 -6.10
N GLN A 54 15.64 21.33 -5.35
CA GLN A 54 15.65 21.39 -3.89
C GLN A 54 16.56 20.31 -3.31
N SER A 55 17.51 20.70 -2.45
CA SER A 55 18.38 19.73 -1.76
C SER A 55 17.65 19.04 -0.61
N ALA A 56 18.15 17.87 -0.17
CA ALA A 56 17.62 17.19 1.00
C ALA A 56 17.69 18.08 2.26
N THR A 57 18.75 18.84 2.42
CA THR A 57 18.92 19.77 3.56
C THR A 57 17.82 20.81 3.59
N GLU A 58 17.54 21.45 2.45
CA GLU A 58 16.45 22.43 2.35
C GLU A 58 15.10 21.80 2.61
N LEU A 59 14.83 20.61 2.03
CA LEU A 59 13.56 19.91 2.18
C LEU A 59 13.34 19.46 3.64
N LEU A 60 14.39 19.04 4.35
CA LEU A 60 14.33 18.68 5.77
C LEU A 60 14.09 19.89 6.67
N GLN A 61 14.55 21.07 6.26
CA GLN A 61 14.35 22.31 7.00
C GLN A 61 13.02 22.98 6.70
N ARG A 62 12.51 22.84 5.47
CA ARG A 62 11.25 23.43 5.03
C ARG A 62 10.67 22.70 3.81
N ASN A 63 9.39 22.39 3.88
CA ASN A 63 8.62 21.81 2.77
C ASN A 63 7.13 22.14 2.91
N TRP A 64 6.27 21.58 2.07
CA TRP A 64 4.84 21.93 2.03
C TRP A 64 4.02 21.47 3.25
N ILE A 65 4.58 20.61 4.12
CA ILE A 65 3.96 20.25 5.41
C ILE A 65 4.74 20.77 6.61
N TYR A 66 5.94 21.36 6.42
CA TYR A 66 6.81 21.80 7.51
C TYR A 66 7.40 23.18 7.22
N ASP A 67 7.13 24.16 8.08
CA ASP A 67 7.59 25.55 7.93
C ASP A 67 8.96 25.82 8.55
N GLY A 68 9.64 24.77 9.04
CA GLY A 68 10.90 24.87 9.80
C GLY A 68 10.71 24.90 11.32
N LYS A 69 9.46 24.95 11.79
CA LYS A 69 9.10 24.99 13.22
C LYS A 69 8.00 24.00 13.54
N THR A 70 6.95 23.96 12.73
CA THR A 70 5.74 23.17 12.97
C THR A 70 5.40 22.35 11.73
N ALA A 71 5.10 21.08 11.91
CA ALA A 71 4.52 20.24 10.88
C ALA A 71 2.99 20.42 10.85
N SER A 72 2.41 20.64 9.67
CA SER A 72 0.98 20.92 9.48
C SER A 72 0.34 19.88 8.58
N LEU A 73 -0.63 19.15 9.13
CA LEU A 73 -1.34 18.06 8.47
C LEU A 73 -2.83 18.38 8.34
N LYS A 74 -3.48 17.77 7.34
CA LYS A 74 -4.93 17.82 7.16
C LYS A 74 -5.49 16.42 6.94
N SER A 75 -6.65 16.12 7.51
CA SER A 75 -7.27 14.80 7.44
C SER A 75 -8.78 14.85 7.55
N ALA A 76 -9.47 13.87 6.95
CA ALA A 76 -10.84 13.54 7.29
C ALA A 76 -10.86 12.53 8.46
N ARG A 77 -12.05 12.23 8.98
CA ARG A 77 -12.24 11.07 9.86
C ARG A 77 -12.23 9.79 9.04
N GLY A 78 -11.83 8.69 9.66
CA GLY A 78 -11.79 7.36 9.04
C GLY A 78 -10.52 7.06 8.24
N GLU A 79 -9.52 7.94 8.24
CA GLU A 79 -8.28 7.72 7.48
C GLU A 79 -7.01 7.78 8.34
N TYR A 80 -5.91 7.33 7.76
CA TYR A 80 -4.56 7.60 8.25
C TYR A 80 -3.99 8.85 7.59
N VAL A 81 -3.31 9.67 8.36
CA VAL A 81 -2.40 10.72 7.88
C VAL A 81 -0.99 10.40 8.32
N SER A 82 -0.01 10.64 7.45
CA SER A 82 1.38 10.20 7.66
C SER A 82 2.38 11.30 7.35
N PHE A 83 3.51 11.24 8.05
CA PHE A 83 4.70 12.04 7.77
C PHE A 83 5.95 11.25 8.24
N GLN A 84 7.13 11.78 7.98
CA GLN A 84 8.39 11.18 8.40
C GLN A 84 9.19 12.16 9.27
N LEU A 85 9.80 11.62 10.33
CA LEU A 85 10.80 12.27 11.14
C LEU A 85 12.18 11.77 10.71
N VAL A 86 13.10 12.66 10.40
CA VAL A 86 14.47 12.32 10.03
C VAL A 86 15.43 12.81 11.12
N VAL A 87 16.26 11.89 11.63
CA VAL A 87 17.37 12.21 12.53
C VAL A 87 18.65 12.12 11.73
N THR A 88 19.39 13.23 11.62
CA THR A 88 20.67 13.29 10.89
C THR A 88 21.82 13.47 11.86
N ASN A 89 22.85 12.62 11.74
CA ASN A 89 24.11 12.75 12.44
C ASN A 89 25.10 13.58 11.60
N HIS A 90 25.61 14.66 12.16
CA HIS A 90 26.57 15.56 11.49
C HIS A 90 28.03 15.27 11.86
N THR A 91 28.27 14.20 12.63
CA THR A 91 29.61 13.82 13.11
C THR A 91 29.88 12.34 12.83
N ALA A 92 31.15 11.95 12.93
CA ALA A 92 31.52 10.53 12.84
C ALA A 92 31.17 9.73 14.11
N THR A 93 30.77 10.39 15.19
CA THR A 93 30.46 9.72 16.46
C THR A 93 29.07 9.08 16.40
N PRO A 94 28.94 7.75 16.60
CA PRO A 94 27.65 7.08 16.58
C PRO A 94 26.68 7.61 17.63
N LEU A 95 25.42 7.80 17.25
CA LEU A 95 24.33 8.12 18.15
C LEU A 95 23.71 6.82 18.67
N LYS A 96 23.74 6.63 19.99
CA LYS A 96 23.22 5.43 20.65
C LYS A 96 22.13 5.80 21.65
N GLY A 97 21.29 4.82 21.99
CA GLY A 97 20.24 5.02 22.98
C GLY A 97 19.23 6.10 22.57
N ILE A 98 18.96 6.18 21.29
CA ILE A 98 17.97 7.11 20.74
C ILE A 98 16.59 6.73 21.27
N SER A 99 15.82 7.73 21.67
CA SER A 99 14.42 7.58 22.04
C SER A 99 13.57 8.54 21.23
N VAL A 100 12.49 8.03 20.63
CA VAL A 100 11.52 8.83 19.86
C VAL A 100 10.15 8.61 20.46
N ALA A 101 9.45 9.69 20.78
CA ALA A 101 8.11 9.62 21.34
C ALA A 101 7.21 10.68 20.72
N MET A 102 5.94 10.34 20.56
CA MET A 102 4.89 11.26 20.15
C MET A 102 3.68 11.06 21.04
N LEU A 103 3.21 12.13 21.65
CA LEU A 103 2.01 12.11 22.47
C LEU A 103 0.76 12.12 21.58
N PRO A 104 -0.37 11.58 22.05
CA PRO A 104 -1.63 11.67 21.33
C PRO A 104 -2.04 13.14 21.07
N PHE A 105 -2.63 13.37 19.91
CA PHE A 105 -3.17 14.66 19.52
C PHE A 105 -4.30 15.12 20.43
N LYS A 106 -4.35 16.42 20.73
CA LYS A 106 -5.37 17.05 21.58
C LYS A 106 -6.02 18.26 20.91
N ASN A 107 -7.34 18.37 21.06
CA ASN A 107 -8.14 19.53 20.68
C ASN A 107 -9.03 19.91 21.87
N LYS A 108 -8.87 21.16 22.38
CA LYS A 108 -9.65 21.69 23.52
C LYS A 108 -9.70 20.72 24.71
N GLY A 109 -8.57 20.08 25.02
CA GLY A 109 -8.46 19.10 26.11
C GLY A 109 -8.93 17.68 25.80
N LYS A 110 -9.65 17.45 24.69
CA LYS A 110 -10.01 16.11 24.23
C LYS A 110 -8.87 15.49 23.43
N GLN A 111 -8.49 14.27 23.79
CA GLN A 111 -7.43 13.51 23.12
C GLN A 111 -8.04 12.61 22.04
N LEU A 112 -7.31 12.40 20.92
CA LEU A 112 -7.63 11.32 19.99
C LEU A 112 -7.39 9.98 20.67
N GLU A 113 -8.36 9.07 20.55
CA GLU A 113 -8.29 7.74 21.19
C GLU A 113 -7.23 6.85 20.55
N ALA A 114 -7.11 6.90 19.21
CA ALA A 114 -6.08 6.17 18.49
C ALA A 114 -4.71 6.84 18.73
N PRO A 115 -3.73 6.12 19.30
CA PRO A 115 -2.38 6.67 19.49
C PRO A 115 -1.66 6.80 18.14
N PRO A 116 -0.65 7.70 18.04
CA PRO A 116 0.29 7.69 16.92
C PRO A 116 1.03 6.35 16.85
N GLU A 117 1.20 5.83 15.64
CA GLU A 117 1.97 4.62 15.36
C GLU A 117 3.30 5.03 14.71
N LEU A 118 4.42 4.59 15.30
CA LEU A 118 5.76 4.89 14.82
C LEU A 118 6.40 3.63 14.24
N PHE A 119 7.20 3.81 13.19
CA PHE A 119 7.92 2.73 12.51
C PHE A 119 9.33 3.19 12.17
N LEU A 120 10.33 2.36 12.44
CA LEU A 120 11.68 2.57 11.91
C LEU A 120 11.70 2.14 10.44
N GLU A 121 12.18 3.00 9.56
CA GLU A 121 12.37 2.66 8.16
C GLU A 121 13.67 1.88 7.98
N TRP A 122 13.53 0.68 7.44
CA TRP A 122 14.62 -0.17 7.01
C TRP A 122 14.89 0.08 5.53
N ALA A 123 16.14 0.37 5.18
CA ALA A 123 16.52 0.58 3.79
C ALA A 123 17.09 -0.69 3.14
N VAL A 124 16.79 -0.86 1.87
CA VAL A 124 17.34 -1.92 1.00
C VAL A 124 18.23 -1.32 -0.07
N LYS A 125 19.33 -2.01 -0.41
CA LYS A 125 20.31 -1.50 -1.38
C LYS A 125 19.93 -1.92 -2.80
N VAL A 126 19.54 -0.97 -3.62
CA VAL A 126 19.39 -1.17 -5.07
C VAL A 126 20.76 -0.98 -5.72
N SER A 127 21.38 -2.08 -6.11
CA SER A 127 22.68 -2.11 -6.80
C SER A 127 22.51 -2.16 -8.33
N THR A 128 21.40 -2.74 -8.79
CA THR A 128 20.98 -2.80 -10.20
C THR A 128 19.55 -2.30 -10.30
N THR A 129 19.31 -1.31 -11.14
CA THR A 129 17.97 -0.76 -11.34
C THR A 129 17.06 -1.75 -12.07
N SER A 130 15.75 -1.63 -11.84
CA SER A 130 14.75 -2.49 -12.47
C SER A 130 14.82 -2.43 -13.99
N THR A 131 14.91 -3.60 -14.62
CA THR A 131 15.10 -3.75 -16.06
C THR A 131 13.83 -3.34 -16.82
N GLY A 132 13.99 -2.63 -17.94
CA GLY A 132 12.87 -2.16 -18.76
C GLY A 132 12.33 -0.79 -18.39
N TYR A 133 12.89 -0.18 -17.32
CA TYR A 133 12.49 1.13 -16.82
C TYR A 133 13.69 2.09 -16.61
N PRO A 134 14.66 2.18 -17.53
CA PRO A 134 15.91 2.92 -17.28
C PRO A 134 15.71 4.42 -17.03
N ARG A 135 14.64 5.04 -17.57
CA ARG A 135 14.31 6.44 -17.35
C ARG A 135 13.34 6.67 -16.19
N ALA A 136 12.50 5.67 -15.86
CA ALA A 136 11.52 5.77 -14.80
C ALA A 136 12.11 5.42 -13.42
N THR A 137 13.22 4.65 -13.38
CA THR A 137 13.90 4.32 -12.13
C THR A 137 14.62 5.53 -11.54
N LEU A 138 14.63 5.62 -10.22
CA LEU A 138 15.26 6.71 -9.47
C LEU A 138 16.76 6.49 -9.22
N GLY A 139 17.34 5.45 -9.83
CA GLY A 139 18.75 5.15 -9.76
C GLY A 139 19.14 4.14 -8.67
N LYS A 140 20.45 4.02 -8.43
CA LYS A 140 21.02 3.15 -7.39
C LYS A 140 21.05 3.88 -6.06
N GLY A 141 20.97 3.16 -4.95
CA GLY A 141 21.06 3.73 -3.61
C GLY A 141 20.40 2.86 -2.56
N TRP A 142 20.31 3.40 -1.35
CA TRP A 142 19.64 2.79 -0.22
C TRP A 142 18.21 3.32 -0.10
N TYR A 143 17.25 2.50 -0.47
CA TYR A 143 15.82 2.86 -0.49
C TYR A 143 15.14 2.47 0.82
N PRO A 144 14.63 3.42 1.62
CA PRO A 144 13.71 3.12 2.71
C PRO A 144 12.47 2.42 2.15
N ASP A 145 12.17 1.21 2.68
CA ASP A 145 11.03 0.45 2.19
C ASP A 145 10.28 -0.32 3.30
N ALA A 146 10.95 -1.22 4.05
CA ALA A 146 10.28 -1.92 5.14
C ALA A 146 10.11 -1.02 6.38
N LEU A 147 9.00 -1.19 7.08
CA LEU A 147 8.61 -0.38 8.23
C LEU A 147 8.52 -1.25 9.49
N ILE A 148 9.51 -1.17 10.37
CA ILE A 148 9.57 -1.93 11.62
C ILE A 148 8.73 -1.23 12.69
N PRO A 149 7.62 -1.82 13.18
CA PRO A 149 6.78 -1.21 14.21
C PRO A 149 7.54 -0.96 15.51
N PHE A 150 7.29 0.16 16.17
CA PHE A 150 7.96 0.53 17.42
C PHE A 150 7.70 -0.42 18.59
N LYS A 151 6.71 -1.31 18.51
CA LYS A 151 6.56 -2.39 19.48
C LYS A 151 7.78 -3.33 19.55
N TYR A 152 8.62 -3.34 18.51
CA TYR A 152 9.88 -4.10 18.44
C TYR A 152 11.12 -3.25 18.74
N ILE A 153 11.00 -1.95 18.93
CA ILE A 153 12.12 -1.01 19.02
C ILE A 153 12.50 -0.74 20.47
N GLN A 154 13.81 -0.88 20.77
CA GLN A 154 14.41 -0.51 22.03
C GLN A 154 14.51 1.02 22.14
N GLN A 155 13.81 1.60 23.10
CA GLN A 155 13.85 3.02 23.40
C GLN A 155 14.94 3.30 24.47
N GLY A 156 15.89 4.18 24.14
CA GLY A 156 16.97 4.51 25.06
C GLY A 156 17.96 3.37 25.29
N THR A 157 18.65 3.39 26.44
CA THR A 157 19.75 2.48 26.77
C THR A 157 19.40 1.38 27.74
N VAL A 158 18.19 1.38 28.29
CA VAL A 158 17.75 0.40 29.29
C VAL A 158 16.90 -0.68 28.62
N PRO A 159 17.18 -1.98 28.85
CA PRO A 159 16.36 -3.05 28.32
C PRO A 159 14.95 -3.02 28.92
N VAL A 160 13.96 -3.41 28.14
CA VAL A 160 12.59 -3.62 28.63
C VAL A 160 12.52 -4.90 29.48
N LYS A 161 11.43 -5.06 30.24
CA LYS A 161 11.25 -6.17 31.19
C LYS A 161 11.57 -7.56 30.64
N ASN A 162 11.35 -7.78 29.34
CA ASN A 162 11.55 -9.08 28.67
C ASN A 162 12.88 -9.17 27.88
N GLY A 163 13.83 -8.26 28.10
CA GLY A 163 15.11 -8.22 27.42
C GLY A 163 15.23 -7.10 26.39
N TRP A 164 16.26 -7.20 25.56
CA TRP A 164 16.53 -6.22 24.52
C TRP A 164 15.60 -6.39 23.32
N LEU A 165 15.09 -5.27 22.82
CA LEU A 165 14.40 -5.17 21.53
C LEU A 165 15.41 -4.77 20.44
N TYR A 166 14.92 -4.41 19.26
CA TYR A 166 15.75 -3.88 18.17
C TYR A 166 16.34 -2.52 18.57
N PRO A 167 17.66 -2.34 18.56
CA PRO A 167 18.29 -1.12 19.06
C PRO A 167 18.09 0.06 18.12
N LEU A 168 17.64 1.19 18.64
CA LEU A 168 17.54 2.44 17.90
C LEU A 168 18.86 3.22 18.01
N GLN A 169 19.65 3.19 16.96
CA GLN A 169 20.98 3.79 16.89
C GLN A 169 21.31 4.24 15.46
N LEU A 170 22.27 5.17 15.32
CA LEU A 170 22.73 5.67 14.04
C LEU A 170 24.28 5.74 14.04
N PRO A 171 25.00 5.00 13.18
CA PRO A 171 24.50 4.06 12.16
C PRO A 171 23.77 2.84 12.73
N ASP A 172 22.87 2.27 11.92
CA ASP A 172 22.18 1.03 12.23
C ASP A 172 23.04 -0.17 11.83
N PHE A 173 23.62 -0.86 12.82
CA PHE A 173 24.51 -1.99 12.59
C PHE A 173 23.82 -3.25 12.05
N ASN A 174 22.50 -3.38 12.21
CA ASN A 174 21.77 -4.52 11.69
C ASN A 174 21.41 -4.33 10.22
N ASN A 175 21.03 -3.12 9.83
CA ASN A 175 20.72 -2.78 8.44
C ASN A 175 21.97 -2.66 7.56
N ARG A 176 23.14 -2.33 8.17
CA ARG A 176 24.44 -2.25 7.50
C ARG A 176 24.47 -1.29 6.31
N ILE A 177 23.82 -0.13 6.46
CA ILE A 177 23.84 0.93 5.47
C ILE A 177 25.24 1.55 5.45
N ASP A 178 25.85 1.59 4.25
CA ASP A 178 27.18 2.19 4.07
C ASP A 178 27.12 3.69 4.37
N ASP A 179 28.06 4.21 5.18
CA ASP A 179 28.19 5.64 5.53
C ASP A 179 26.88 6.30 5.95
N GLN A 180 26.05 5.59 6.68
CA GLN A 180 24.72 6.06 7.08
C GLN A 180 24.78 7.38 7.86
N GLN A 181 24.14 8.40 7.32
CA GLN A 181 24.03 9.75 7.92
C GLN A 181 22.68 9.99 8.59
N SER A 182 21.62 9.35 8.10
CA SER A 182 20.26 9.61 8.58
C SER A 182 19.53 8.33 8.97
N MET A 183 18.62 8.47 9.93
CA MET A 183 17.65 7.49 10.35
C MET A 183 16.25 8.08 10.16
N ILE A 184 15.34 7.32 9.59
CA ILE A 184 14.02 7.80 9.23
C ILE A 184 12.98 7.03 10.05
N ILE A 185 12.04 7.76 10.62
CA ILE A 185 10.91 7.24 11.38
C ILE A 185 9.62 7.65 10.67
N TRP A 186 8.90 6.68 10.15
CA TRP A 186 7.55 6.87 9.64
C TRP A 186 6.57 7.02 10.80
N VAL A 187 5.67 8.00 10.68
CA VAL A 187 4.61 8.27 11.66
C VAL A 187 3.26 8.15 10.98
N ASP A 188 2.39 7.33 11.54
CA ASP A 188 0.98 7.21 11.16
C ASP A 188 0.09 7.71 12.30
N GLN A 189 -0.94 8.47 11.95
CA GLN A 189 -2.04 8.79 12.85
C GLN A 189 -3.37 8.38 12.22
N TYR A 190 -4.04 7.42 12.82
CA TYR A 190 -5.42 7.10 12.46
C TYR A 190 -6.40 8.11 13.08
N ILE A 191 -7.33 8.60 12.30
CA ILE A 191 -8.39 9.48 12.77
C ILE A 191 -9.68 8.66 12.85
N PRO A 192 -10.20 8.36 14.05
CA PRO A 192 -11.41 7.56 14.17
C PRO A 192 -12.56 8.05 13.29
N PHE A 193 -13.37 7.12 12.80
CA PHE A 193 -14.47 7.39 11.88
C PHE A 193 -15.63 8.12 12.57
N GLU A 194 -15.92 7.76 13.81
CA GLU A 194 -17.11 8.19 14.55
C GLU A 194 -17.01 9.67 14.95
N LYS A 195 -18.06 10.46 14.64
CA LYS A 195 -18.10 11.89 14.92
C LYS A 195 -18.06 12.19 16.43
N GLU A 196 -18.58 11.30 17.24
CA GLU A 196 -18.64 11.43 18.71
C GLU A 196 -17.25 11.33 19.33
N LYS A 197 -16.34 10.62 18.67
CA LYS A 197 -14.95 10.43 19.12
C LYS A 197 -14.03 11.55 18.67
N VAL A 198 -14.32 12.20 17.54
CA VAL A 198 -13.45 13.20 16.92
C VAL A 198 -14.21 14.48 16.61
N ILE A 199 -13.82 15.56 17.27
CA ILE A 199 -14.31 16.91 16.97
C ILE A 199 -13.54 17.44 15.76
N ASP A 200 -14.20 18.05 14.79
CA ASP A 200 -13.53 18.75 13.71
C ASP A 200 -12.71 19.95 14.21
N GLY A 201 -11.71 20.35 13.43
CA GLY A 201 -10.82 21.45 13.73
C GLY A 201 -9.38 21.04 14.09
N LYS A 202 -8.70 21.94 14.79
CA LYS A 202 -7.25 21.85 15.02
C LYS A 202 -6.90 21.01 16.25
N TYR A 203 -6.10 19.99 16.03
CA TYR A 203 -5.44 19.20 17.06
C TYR A 203 -3.93 19.53 17.09
N THR A 204 -3.31 19.42 18.25
CA THR A 204 -1.89 19.68 18.43
C THR A 204 -1.22 18.57 19.24
N THR A 205 0.04 18.32 18.94
CA THR A 205 0.96 17.48 19.71
C THR A 205 2.39 17.89 19.41
N ALA A 206 3.36 17.09 19.85
CA ALA A 206 4.76 17.20 19.46
C ALA A 206 5.38 15.81 19.34
N ILE A 207 6.30 15.66 18.38
CA ILE A 207 7.21 14.51 18.31
C ILE A 207 8.56 14.91 18.90
N THR A 208 9.13 14.05 19.75
CA THR A 208 10.38 14.33 20.48
C THR A 208 11.42 13.26 20.17
N VAL A 209 12.67 13.69 20.04
CA VAL A 209 13.84 12.83 19.94
C VAL A 209 14.77 13.15 21.11
N THR A 210 15.17 12.13 21.86
CA THR A 210 16.12 12.27 22.97
C THR A 210 17.35 11.42 22.71
N ILE A 211 18.53 12.03 22.76
CA ILE A 211 19.83 11.38 22.60
C ILE A 211 20.78 11.98 23.64
N ASN A 212 21.43 11.15 24.46
CA ASN A 212 22.37 11.60 25.48
C ASN A 212 21.81 12.75 26.39
N ASN A 213 20.55 12.59 26.83
CA ASN A 213 19.81 13.57 27.64
C ASN A 213 19.52 14.93 26.95
N ILE A 214 19.82 15.06 25.66
CA ILE A 214 19.42 16.22 24.87
C ILE A 214 18.13 15.87 24.14
N THR A 215 17.07 16.66 24.36
CA THR A 215 15.78 16.47 23.72
C THR A 215 15.52 17.58 22.71
N LYS A 216 15.17 17.19 21.48
CA LYS A 216 14.61 18.07 20.45
C LYS A 216 13.16 17.73 20.23
N SER A 217 12.33 18.76 20.04
CA SER A 217 10.88 18.61 19.88
C SER A 217 10.42 19.37 18.66
N VAL A 218 9.57 18.72 17.86
CA VAL A 218 8.90 19.34 16.71
C VAL A 218 7.40 19.34 16.98
N PRO A 219 6.77 20.51 17.08
CA PRO A 219 5.31 20.65 17.14
C PRO A 219 4.66 20.09 15.89
N VAL A 220 3.50 19.42 16.06
CA VAL A 220 2.70 18.87 14.97
C VAL A 220 1.25 19.34 15.14
N GLU A 221 0.72 19.94 14.10
CA GLU A 221 -0.66 20.38 14.00
C GLU A 221 -1.42 19.50 13.01
N LEU A 222 -2.63 19.10 13.37
CA LEU A 222 -3.53 18.33 12.53
C LEU A 222 -4.88 19.04 12.45
N ASN A 223 -5.28 19.43 11.26
CA ASN A 223 -6.62 19.97 11.04
C ASN A 223 -7.54 18.86 10.50
N VAL A 224 -8.53 18.49 11.30
CA VAL A 224 -9.54 17.49 10.93
C VAL A 224 -10.75 18.18 10.31
N TRP A 225 -11.09 17.79 9.07
CA TRP A 225 -12.29 18.27 8.38
C TRP A 225 -13.58 17.67 8.96
N ASP A 226 -14.70 18.39 8.79
CA ASP A 226 -16.02 17.93 9.21
C ASP A 226 -16.67 16.94 8.22
N PHE A 227 -15.91 15.94 7.79
CA PHE A 227 -16.45 14.80 7.06
C PHE A 227 -15.63 13.54 7.37
N ALA A 228 -16.16 12.39 6.98
CA ALA A 228 -15.49 11.12 7.12
C ALA A 228 -15.45 10.37 5.78
N ILE A 229 -14.38 9.63 5.53
CA ILE A 229 -14.38 8.63 4.47
C ILE A 229 -14.97 7.32 5.01
N PRO A 230 -15.61 6.49 4.15
CA PRO A 230 -16.24 5.26 4.58
C PRO A 230 -15.27 4.31 5.28
N ALA A 231 -15.77 3.55 6.26
CA ALA A 231 -15.01 2.49 6.89
C ALA A 231 -14.63 1.38 5.88
N GLU A 232 -15.54 1.09 4.96
CA GLU A 232 -15.38 0.09 3.90
C GLU A 232 -14.94 0.77 2.59
N ASN A 233 -14.01 0.13 1.88
CA ASN A 233 -13.53 0.65 0.61
C ASN A 233 -14.53 0.35 -0.51
N ARG A 234 -14.78 1.34 -1.35
CA ARG A 234 -15.52 1.15 -2.62
C ARG A 234 -14.59 0.75 -3.76
N PHE A 235 -13.38 1.25 -3.76
CA PHE A 235 -12.31 0.75 -4.61
C PHE A 235 -11.68 -0.48 -3.95
N LYS A 236 -11.61 -1.59 -4.69
CA LYS A 236 -11.04 -2.84 -4.21
C LYS A 236 -9.61 -2.98 -4.74
N ALA A 237 -8.62 -2.45 -3.99
CA ALA A 237 -7.22 -2.78 -4.23
C ALA A 237 -6.99 -4.20 -3.72
N SER A 238 -6.85 -5.15 -4.64
CA SER A 238 -6.84 -6.57 -4.31
C SER A 238 -5.49 -7.19 -4.60
N LEU A 239 -4.94 -7.92 -3.64
CA LEU A 239 -3.69 -8.64 -3.75
C LEU A 239 -3.91 -10.14 -3.57
N GLN A 240 -3.25 -10.94 -4.40
CA GLN A 240 -3.18 -12.38 -4.22
C GLN A 240 -1.97 -12.72 -3.34
N HIS A 241 -2.11 -13.70 -2.45
CA HIS A 241 -1.00 -14.13 -1.59
C HIS A 241 -0.25 -15.36 -2.13
N GLU A 242 -0.68 -15.92 -3.25
CA GLU A 242 -0.05 -17.07 -3.94
C GLU A 242 0.23 -18.28 -3.01
N GLY A 243 -0.62 -18.50 -2.02
CA GLY A 243 -0.53 -19.64 -1.13
C GLY A 243 0.52 -19.54 -0.02
N PHE A 244 1.38 -18.51 0.02
CA PHE A 244 2.42 -18.43 1.07
C PHE A 244 1.83 -18.29 2.48
N VAL A 245 0.64 -17.70 2.63
CA VAL A 245 -0.06 -17.56 3.91
C VAL A 245 -0.58 -18.91 4.42
N SER A 246 -0.85 -19.88 3.54
CA SER A 246 -1.42 -21.19 3.93
C SER A 246 -0.53 -22.03 4.84
N HIS A 247 0.76 -21.74 4.89
CA HIS A 247 1.76 -22.44 5.71
C HIS A 247 2.10 -21.72 7.01
N MET A 248 1.39 -20.66 7.33
CA MET A 248 1.64 -19.84 8.52
C MET A 248 0.84 -20.31 9.72
N SER A 249 1.27 -19.88 10.91
CA SER A 249 0.45 -20.00 12.12
C SER A 249 -0.83 -19.17 11.97
N GLU A 250 -1.87 -19.52 12.74
CA GLU A 250 -3.11 -18.72 12.77
C GLU A 250 -2.87 -17.27 13.20
N GLN A 251 -1.89 -17.06 14.06
CA GLN A 251 -1.56 -15.73 14.55
C GLN A 251 -0.87 -14.88 13.46
N ASP A 252 0.09 -15.45 12.76
CA ASP A 252 0.77 -14.73 11.66
C ASP A 252 -0.21 -14.39 10.53
N GLU A 253 -1.09 -15.34 10.18
CA GLU A 253 -2.16 -15.11 9.20
C GLU A 253 -3.07 -13.95 9.64
N LEU A 254 -3.52 -13.96 10.90
CA LEU A 254 -4.37 -12.90 11.45
C LEU A 254 -3.68 -11.54 11.39
N GLU A 255 -2.41 -11.47 11.78
CA GLU A 255 -1.63 -10.24 11.73
C GLU A 255 -1.50 -9.69 10.30
N ILE A 256 -1.33 -10.57 9.30
CA ILE A 256 -1.28 -10.19 7.88
C ILE A 256 -2.62 -9.63 7.40
N TYR A 257 -3.73 -10.33 7.68
CA TYR A 257 -5.06 -9.83 7.31
C TYR A 257 -5.37 -8.47 7.97
N GLN A 258 -5.00 -8.31 9.24
CA GLN A 258 -5.16 -7.04 9.95
C GLN A 258 -4.25 -5.95 9.41
N LEU A 259 -3.01 -6.27 9.06
CA LEU A 259 -2.07 -5.34 8.42
C LEU A 259 -2.63 -4.84 7.08
N MET A 260 -3.14 -5.74 6.25
CA MET A 260 -3.75 -5.36 4.97
C MET A 260 -5.02 -4.53 5.16
N LYS A 261 -5.88 -4.90 6.10
CA LYS A 261 -7.08 -4.13 6.47
C LYS A 261 -6.75 -2.70 6.90
N ARG A 262 -5.71 -2.51 7.75
CA ARG A 262 -5.21 -1.19 8.16
C ARG A 262 -4.74 -0.36 6.97
N ASN A 263 -4.20 -1.00 5.94
CA ASN A 263 -3.74 -0.34 4.72
C ASN A 263 -4.81 -0.27 3.63
N ARG A 264 -6.08 -0.59 3.93
CA ARG A 264 -7.21 -0.53 2.99
C ARG A 264 -6.99 -1.34 1.71
N VAL A 265 -6.22 -2.41 1.81
CA VAL A 265 -5.93 -3.35 0.73
C VAL A 265 -6.52 -4.71 1.10
N CYS A 266 -7.09 -5.40 0.12
CA CYS A 266 -7.75 -6.67 0.34
C CYS A 266 -6.81 -7.83 0.00
N ILE A 267 -6.80 -8.85 0.85
CA ILE A 267 -6.34 -10.18 0.46
C ILE A 267 -7.52 -10.88 -0.18
N MET A 268 -7.32 -11.41 -1.38
CA MET A 268 -8.40 -11.97 -2.18
C MET A 268 -8.49 -13.49 -2.07
N ASP A 269 -7.36 -14.17 -2.03
CA ASP A 269 -7.31 -15.63 -2.07
C ASP A 269 -7.77 -16.26 -0.76
N PRO A 270 -8.49 -17.40 -0.80
CA PRO A 270 -8.75 -18.16 0.40
C PRO A 270 -7.50 -18.89 0.87
N THR A 271 -7.18 -18.77 2.15
CA THR A 271 -6.05 -19.48 2.75
C THR A 271 -6.26 -21.00 2.77
N TYR A 272 -7.52 -21.43 2.92
CA TYR A 272 -7.89 -22.83 3.05
C TYR A 272 -8.98 -23.22 2.07
N LYS A 273 -8.86 -24.42 1.52
CA LYS A 273 -9.92 -25.05 0.72
C LYS A 273 -10.70 -26.05 1.58
N PRO A 274 -12.02 -26.14 1.46
CA PRO A 274 -12.79 -27.19 2.12
C PRO A 274 -12.34 -28.58 1.65
N VAL A 275 -12.49 -29.59 2.50
CA VAL A 275 -12.06 -30.95 2.18
C VAL A 275 -13.20 -31.71 1.48
N MET A 276 -12.92 -32.24 0.29
CA MET A 276 -13.85 -33.11 -0.42
C MET A 276 -13.71 -34.56 0.06
N LYS A 277 -14.81 -35.17 0.49
CA LYS A 277 -14.85 -36.58 0.89
C LYS A 277 -15.77 -37.37 -0.02
N LYS A 278 -15.25 -38.44 -0.64
CA LYS A 278 -16.09 -39.38 -1.41
C LYS A 278 -17.06 -40.11 -0.46
N ASN A 279 -18.33 -40.18 -0.86
CA ASN A 279 -19.38 -40.92 -0.16
C ASN A 279 -20.19 -41.73 -1.18
N GLY A 280 -19.79 -42.98 -1.39
CA GLY A 280 -20.35 -43.82 -2.44
C GLY A 280 -20.07 -43.25 -3.83
N THR A 281 -21.13 -42.94 -4.59
CA THR A 281 -21.06 -42.31 -5.92
C THR A 281 -21.06 -40.78 -5.85
N GLY A 282 -21.13 -40.16 -4.66
CA GLY A 282 -21.20 -38.72 -4.48
C GLY A 282 -20.10 -38.17 -3.59
N PHE A 283 -20.21 -36.89 -3.28
CA PHE A 283 -19.27 -36.18 -2.40
C PHE A 283 -19.99 -35.47 -1.26
N THR A 284 -19.33 -35.41 -0.13
CA THR A 284 -19.60 -34.47 0.95
C THR A 284 -18.46 -33.47 1.05
N VAL A 285 -18.78 -32.22 1.46
CA VAL A 285 -17.79 -31.18 1.71
C VAL A 285 -17.63 -31.04 3.21
N ASP A 286 -16.42 -31.24 3.71
CA ASP A 286 -16.07 -30.99 5.09
C ASP A 286 -15.56 -29.56 5.24
N TRP A 287 -16.32 -28.72 5.91
CA TRP A 287 -16.07 -27.30 6.12
C TRP A 287 -15.29 -27.00 7.39
N THR A 288 -15.05 -27.98 8.27
CA THR A 288 -14.54 -27.77 9.63
C THR A 288 -13.28 -26.93 9.68
N ALA A 289 -12.25 -27.29 8.90
CA ALA A 289 -11.00 -26.55 8.85
C ALA A 289 -11.16 -25.18 8.17
N PHE A 290 -11.96 -25.10 7.11
CA PHE A 290 -12.26 -23.85 6.42
C PHE A 290 -12.95 -22.86 7.35
N ASP A 291 -14.02 -23.26 8.02
CA ASP A 291 -14.80 -22.39 8.91
C ASP A 291 -13.98 -21.91 10.11
N SER A 292 -13.17 -22.79 10.68
CA SER A 292 -12.28 -22.42 11.79
C SER A 292 -11.34 -21.28 11.41
N ARG A 293 -10.85 -21.26 10.18
CA ARG A 293 -9.87 -20.27 9.72
C ARG A 293 -10.53 -19.06 9.07
N MET A 294 -11.49 -19.23 8.18
CA MET A 294 -11.99 -18.18 7.29
C MET A 294 -13.20 -17.42 7.84
N SER A 295 -14.05 -18.04 8.67
CA SER A 295 -15.29 -17.39 9.12
C SER A 295 -15.07 -16.07 9.86
N LYS A 296 -13.98 -15.94 10.62
CA LYS A 296 -13.65 -14.69 11.34
C LYS A 296 -13.36 -13.52 10.39
N TYR A 297 -12.81 -13.78 9.19
CA TYR A 297 -12.56 -12.76 8.16
C TYR A 297 -13.83 -12.42 7.39
N LEU A 298 -14.63 -13.44 7.03
CA LEU A 298 -15.88 -13.28 6.30
C LEU A 298 -16.98 -12.59 7.12
N THR A 299 -16.92 -12.68 8.43
CA THR A 299 -17.88 -12.05 9.35
C THR A 299 -17.38 -10.73 9.95
N GLY A 300 -16.12 -10.36 9.71
CA GLY A 300 -15.49 -9.17 10.29
C GLY A 300 -14.99 -9.32 11.73
N LYS A 301 -15.18 -10.47 12.37
CA LYS A 301 -14.74 -10.71 13.77
C LYS A 301 -13.23 -10.54 13.92
N ALA A 302 -12.43 -10.93 12.92
CA ALA A 302 -10.98 -10.78 12.91
C ALA A 302 -10.52 -9.31 13.06
N PHE A 303 -11.38 -8.36 12.73
CA PHE A 303 -11.08 -6.93 12.74
C PHE A 303 -11.73 -6.20 13.93
N THR A 304 -11.72 -6.83 15.09
CA THR A 304 -12.26 -6.28 16.34
C THR A 304 -11.22 -6.29 17.45
N LYS A 305 -11.48 -5.56 18.52
CA LYS A 305 -10.64 -5.51 19.72
C LYS A 305 -10.40 -6.90 20.33
N ALA A 306 -11.38 -7.81 20.24
CA ALA A 306 -11.25 -9.18 20.73
C ALA A 306 -10.13 -9.97 20.01
N TYR A 307 -9.76 -9.56 18.81
CA TYR A 307 -8.68 -10.14 18.02
C TYR A 307 -7.46 -9.19 17.91
N GLY A 308 -7.39 -8.13 18.73
CA GLY A 308 -6.27 -7.19 18.73
C GLY A 308 -6.36 -6.06 17.71
N TYR A 309 -7.46 -5.93 16.98
CA TYR A 309 -7.71 -4.82 16.06
C TYR A 309 -8.51 -3.73 16.79
N GLU A 310 -7.81 -2.85 17.50
CA GLU A 310 -8.47 -1.85 18.34
C GLU A 310 -8.85 -0.57 17.58
N TYR A 311 -7.96 -0.09 16.70
CA TYR A 311 -8.15 1.09 15.88
C TYR A 311 -7.79 0.79 14.42
N GLY A 312 -8.47 1.45 13.49
CA GLY A 312 -8.17 1.32 12.07
C GLY A 312 -9.43 1.32 11.19
N PRO A 313 -9.26 1.46 9.87
CA PRO A 313 -10.36 1.42 8.92
C PRO A 313 -11.03 0.04 8.94
N GLY A 314 -12.33 0.01 8.69
CA GLY A 314 -13.08 -1.23 8.59
C GLY A 314 -13.21 -2.01 9.91
N TYR A 315 -13.17 -1.35 11.06
CA TYR A 315 -13.40 -1.99 12.36
C TYR A 315 -14.73 -2.76 12.36
N GLY A 316 -14.68 -4.05 12.68
CA GLY A 316 -15.85 -4.93 12.72
C GLY A 316 -16.46 -5.28 11.35
N THR A 317 -15.88 -4.80 10.24
CA THR A 317 -16.37 -5.09 8.89
C THR A 317 -15.64 -6.28 8.27
N PRO A 318 -16.31 -7.11 7.43
CA PRO A 318 -15.67 -8.25 6.77
C PRO A 318 -14.60 -7.82 5.76
N VAL A 319 -13.88 -8.79 5.19
CA VAL A 319 -13.04 -8.57 4.01
C VAL A 319 -13.88 -8.06 2.85
N GLU A 320 -13.33 -7.13 2.06
CA GLU A 320 -14.08 -6.50 0.96
C GLU A 320 -14.05 -7.31 -0.34
N THR A 321 -13.14 -8.28 -0.44
CA THR A 321 -13.09 -9.22 -1.58
C THR A 321 -12.85 -10.62 -1.05
N PHE A 322 -13.44 -11.60 -1.72
CA PHE A 322 -13.23 -13.02 -1.43
C PHE A 322 -13.22 -13.83 -2.72
N LEU A 323 -12.12 -14.54 -2.96
CA LEU A 323 -12.01 -15.46 -4.08
C LEU A 323 -12.50 -16.85 -3.65
N LEU A 324 -13.46 -17.41 -4.38
CA LEU A 324 -13.93 -18.76 -4.12
C LEU A 324 -12.84 -19.79 -4.41
N PRO A 325 -12.80 -20.91 -3.66
CA PRO A 325 -11.71 -21.88 -3.72
C PRO A 325 -11.74 -22.79 -4.97
N PHE A 326 -12.44 -22.38 -6.01
CA PHE A 326 -12.53 -23.14 -7.24
C PHE A 326 -11.30 -23.00 -8.11
N ASP A 327 -10.92 -24.11 -8.75
CA ASP A 327 -9.89 -24.14 -9.77
C ASP A 327 -10.12 -25.34 -10.71
N VAL A 328 -9.37 -25.36 -11.82
CA VAL A 328 -9.42 -26.44 -12.80
C VAL A 328 -8.02 -26.89 -13.18
N TYR A 329 -7.87 -28.11 -13.67
CA TYR A 329 -6.62 -28.56 -14.24
C TYR A 329 -6.23 -27.72 -15.45
N GLY A 330 -4.96 -27.31 -15.53
CA GLY A 330 -4.50 -26.50 -16.66
C GLY A 330 -3.09 -25.95 -16.46
N LYS A 331 -2.90 -24.68 -16.81
CA LYS A 331 -1.65 -23.94 -16.70
C LYS A 331 -1.06 -23.99 -15.28
N HIS A 332 0.24 -23.85 -15.13
CA HIS A 332 0.97 -23.84 -13.85
C HIS A 332 0.85 -25.11 -13.00
N ASP A 333 0.70 -26.28 -13.63
CA ASP A 333 0.50 -27.56 -12.93
C ASP A 333 -0.63 -27.53 -11.87
N THR A 334 -1.61 -26.65 -12.06
CA THR A 334 -2.73 -26.51 -11.16
C THR A 334 -3.53 -27.80 -11.09
N ARG A 335 -3.84 -28.20 -9.85
CA ARG A 335 -4.78 -29.27 -9.57
C ARG A 335 -6.15 -28.65 -9.33
N GLY A 336 -7.16 -29.13 -10.05
CA GLY A 336 -8.51 -28.63 -9.87
C GLY A 336 -9.00 -28.75 -8.43
N TRP A 337 -9.81 -27.82 -8.00
CA TRP A 337 -10.65 -27.96 -6.83
C TRP A 337 -12.10 -27.59 -7.23
N PRO A 338 -13.08 -28.44 -7.00
CA PRO A 338 -12.96 -29.81 -6.45
C PRO A 338 -12.20 -30.75 -7.39
N ASP A 339 -11.41 -31.66 -6.82
CA ASP A 339 -10.69 -32.71 -7.58
C ASP A 339 -11.64 -33.88 -7.88
N ILE A 340 -12.50 -33.71 -8.87
CA ILE A 340 -13.56 -34.66 -9.26
C ILE A 340 -13.36 -35.28 -10.65
N GLY A 341 -12.15 -35.26 -11.15
CA GLY A 341 -11.82 -35.89 -12.44
C GLY A 341 -10.78 -35.08 -13.22
N LYS A 342 -9.85 -35.75 -13.81
CA LYS A 342 -8.83 -35.23 -14.72
C LYS A 342 -9.30 -35.32 -16.14
N PRO A 343 -8.75 -34.48 -16.95
CA PRO A 343 -8.79 -33.00 -17.01
C PRO A 343 -10.09 -32.51 -17.64
N ASP A 344 -11.08 -33.39 -17.73
CA ASP A 344 -12.23 -33.28 -18.65
C ASP A 344 -13.57 -33.08 -17.95
N VAL A 345 -13.60 -32.24 -16.88
CA VAL A 345 -14.88 -31.93 -16.23
C VAL A 345 -15.91 -31.46 -17.25
N GLU A 346 -15.52 -30.60 -18.17
CA GLU A 346 -16.38 -30.05 -19.21
C GLU A 346 -16.78 -31.04 -20.30
N ARG A 347 -16.03 -32.15 -20.51
CA ARG A 347 -16.27 -33.15 -21.54
C ARG A 347 -17.04 -34.38 -21.02
N ASN A 348 -17.02 -34.61 -19.71
CA ASN A 348 -17.67 -35.74 -19.07
C ASN A 348 -18.96 -35.31 -18.36
N SER A 349 -20.11 -35.83 -18.76
CA SER A 349 -21.42 -35.44 -18.21
C SER A 349 -21.56 -35.72 -16.70
N ALA A 350 -20.98 -36.81 -16.20
CA ALA A 350 -21.02 -37.15 -14.78
C ALA A 350 -20.15 -36.15 -13.96
N ASN A 351 -18.95 -35.85 -14.43
CA ASN A 351 -18.08 -34.89 -13.78
C ASN A 351 -18.70 -33.48 -13.78
N ARG A 352 -19.38 -33.09 -14.89
CA ARG A 352 -20.11 -31.80 -14.94
C ARG A 352 -21.22 -31.74 -13.91
N ALA A 353 -22.02 -32.77 -13.76
CA ALA A 353 -23.10 -32.81 -12.77
C ALA A 353 -22.57 -32.74 -11.34
N GLU A 354 -21.47 -33.41 -11.08
CA GLU A 354 -20.79 -33.41 -9.78
C GLU A 354 -20.18 -32.05 -9.45
N TYR A 355 -19.44 -31.44 -10.35
CA TYR A 355 -18.89 -30.08 -10.21
C TYR A 355 -20.02 -29.08 -9.95
N THR A 356 -21.10 -29.14 -10.71
CA THR A 356 -22.30 -28.30 -10.53
C THR A 356 -22.87 -28.45 -9.12
N THR A 357 -22.94 -29.69 -8.62
CA THR A 357 -23.43 -29.97 -7.26
C THR A 357 -22.52 -29.33 -6.20
N VAL A 358 -21.20 -29.37 -6.41
CA VAL A 358 -20.26 -28.72 -5.48
C VAL A 358 -20.42 -27.20 -5.52
N VAL A 359 -20.59 -26.58 -6.69
CA VAL A 359 -20.83 -25.13 -6.80
C VAL A 359 -22.05 -24.71 -5.97
N ARG A 360 -23.17 -25.46 -6.07
CA ARG A 360 -24.37 -25.19 -5.25
C ARG A 360 -24.11 -25.33 -3.75
N LYS A 361 -23.44 -26.41 -3.32
CA LYS A 361 -23.11 -26.64 -1.91
C LYS A 361 -22.20 -25.54 -1.35
N VAL A 362 -21.23 -25.06 -2.13
CA VAL A 362 -20.36 -23.94 -1.73
C VAL A 362 -21.20 -22.66 -1.57
N ARG A 363 -22.10 -22.38 -2.51
CA ARG A 363 -22.99 -21.22 -2.39
C ARG A 363 -23.87 -21.30 -1.14
N GLU A 364 -24.55 -22.43 -0.93
CA GLU A 364 -25.42 -22.67 0.22
C GLU A 364 -24.69 -22.49 1.55
N HIS A 365 -23.44 -22.97 1.63
CA HIS A 365 -22.63 -22.86 2.84
C HIS A 365 -22.12 -21.42 3.09
N LEU A 366 -21.65 -20.72 2.05
CA LEU A 366 -21.05 -19.40 2.20
C LEU A 366 -22.09 -18.27 2.26
N GLN A 367 -23.27 -18.43 1.71
CA GLN A 367 -24.31 -17.40 1.66
C GLN A 367 -24.63 -16.78 3.03
N PRO A 368 -24.77 -17.54 4.14
CA PRO A 368 -25.02 -16.96 5.48
C PRO A 368 -23.79 -16.28 6.10
N LEU A 369 -22.57 -16.56 5.62
CA LEU A 369 -21.32 -16.02 6.15
C LEU A 369 -20.92 -14.72 5.45
N ILE A 370 -21.34 -14.49 4.21
CA ILE A 370 -20.87 -13.41 3.36
C ILE A 370 -21.95 -12.32 3.23
N ASN A 371 -21.58 -11.11 3.62
CA ASN A 371 -22.39 -9.93 3.37
C ASN A 371 -22.08 -9.36 1.97
N LEU A 372 -22.91 -9.66 0.99
CA LEU A 372 -22.75 -9.21 -0.41
C LEU A 372 -22.83 -7.68 -0.62
N LYS A 373 -23.25 -6.90 0.40
CA LYS A 373 -23.22 -5.44 0.33
C LYS A 373 -21.80 -4.89 0.54
N THR A 374 -20.96 -5.66 1.22
CA THR A 374 -19.59 -5.26 1.61
C THR A 374 -18.53 -6.10 0.93
N THR A 375 -18.79 -7.40 0.72
CA THR A 375 -17.82 -8.34 0.16
C THR A 375 -18.16 -8.69 -1.29
N ASP A 376 -17.25 -8.39 -2.19
CA ASP A 376 -17.29 -8.86 -3.58
C ASP A 376 -16.78 -10.31 -3.64
N VAL A 377 -17.65 -11.23 -4.04
CA VAL A 377 -17.29 -12.64 -4.25
C VAL A 377 -16.85 -12.82 -5.70
N THR A 378 -15.70 -13.43 -5.91
CA THR A 378 -15.12 -13.67 -7.24
C THR A 378 -14.78 -15.14 -7.44
N VAL A 379 -14.76 -15.56 -8.69
CA VAL A 379 -14.22 -16.84 -9.14
C VAL A 379 -13.14 -16.54 -10.17
N TYR A 380 -11.98 -17.11 -9.96
CA TYR A 380 -10.87 -17.08 -10.89
C TYR A 380 -10.24 -18.46 -10.95
N LEU A 381 -10.12 -19.02 -12.14
CA LEU A 381 -9.61 -20.36 -12.35
C LEU A 381 -8.15 -20.28 -12.79
N ASN A 382 -7.23 -20.47 -11.86
CA ASN A 382 -5.79 -20.35 -12.11
C ASN A 382 -5.28 -21.31 -13.19
N GLY A 383 -5.94 -22.46 -13.37
CA GLY A 383 -5.66 -23.38 -14.47
C GLY A 383 -5.96 -22.82 -15.86
N LEU A 384 -6.70 -21.70 -15.95
CA LEU A 384 -7.00 -20.99 -17.19
C LEU A 384 -6.37 -19.58 -17.23
N ASP A 385 -5.45 -19.30 -16.33
CA ASP A 385 -4.78 -18.01 -16.22
C ASP A 385 -4.10 -17.60 -17.53
N GLU A 386 -4.33 -16.36 -17.97
CA GLU A 386 -3.70 -15.76 -19.15
C GLU A 386 -3.65 -16.70 -20.37
N SER A 387 -4.69 -17.47 -20.60
CA SER A 387 -4.74 -18.48 -21.66
C SER A 387 -5.25 -17.88 -22.97
N TYR A 388 -4.43 -17.88 -24.02
CA TYR A 388 -4.65 -17.18 -25.28
C TYR A 388 -4.99 -18.11 -26.45
N PHE A 389 -5.60 -19.27 -26.20
CA PHE A 389 -5.94 -20.27 -27.20
C PHE A 389 -7.41 -20.67 -27.10
N PRO A 390 -8.06 -21.04 -28.24
CA PRO A 390 -9.53 -21.23 -28.31
C PRO A 390 -10.09 -22.25 -27.31
N GLU A 391 -9.40 -23.39 -27.09
CA GLU A 391 -9.85 -24.40 -26.14
C GLU A 391 -9.96 -23.86 -24.70
N ALA A 392 -9.09 -22.95 -24.31
CA ALA A 392 -9.18 -22.29 -23.01
C ALA A 392 -10.38 -21.33 -22.96
N TRP A 393 -10.66 -20.61 -24.03
CA TRP A 393 -11.83 -19.71 -24.11
C TRP A 393 -13.14 -20.48 -24.01
N ASP A 394 -13.27 -21.62 -24.70
CA ASP A 394 -14.43 -22.49 -24.58
C ASP A 394 -14.63 -22.99 -23.14
N ARG A 395 -13.52 -23.33 -22.45
CA ARG A 395 -13.56 -23.72 -21.04
C ARG A 395 -13.98 -22.55 -20.15
N MET A 396 -13.43 -21.35 -20.36
CA MET A 396 -13.83 -20.13 -19.63
C MET A 396 -15.32 -19.84 -19.84
N ALA A 397 -15.82 -19.93 -21.07
CA ALA A 397 -17.24 -19.75 -21.39
C ALA A 397 -18.12 -20.78 -20.67
N TYR A 398 -17.70 -22.04 -20.64
CA TYR A 398 -18.43 -23.10 -19.94
C TYR A 398 -18.51 -22.81 -18.43
N TYR A 399 -17.38 -22.57 -17.77
CA TYR A 399 -17.37 -22.33 -16.32
C TYR A 399 -18.05 -21.01 -15.96
N GLY A 400 -17.84 -19.96 -16.73
CA GLY A 400 -18.51 -18.68 -16.51
C GLY A 400 -20.04 -18.80 -16.59
N ALA A 401 -20.55 -19.52 -17.58
CA ALA A 401 -21.99 -19.82 -17.71
C ALA A 401 -22.50 -20.67 -16.53
N LEU A 402 -21.72 -21.64 -16.08
CA LEU A 402 -22.04 -22.47 -14.91
C LEU A 402 -22.17 -21.62 -13.65
N PHE A 403 -21.17 -20.80 -13.33
CA PHE A 403 -21.21 -19.93 -12.15
C PHE A 403 -22.34 -18.90 -12.25
N LYS A 404 -22.53 -18.29 -13.40
CA LYS A 404 -23.64 -17.35 -13.63
C LYS A 404 -25.01 -17.97 -13.35
N LYS A 405 -25.17 -19.26 -13.63
CA LYS A 405 -26.39 -19.99 -13.37
C LYS A 405 -26.53 -20.46 -11.92
N GLU A 406 -25.47 -21.06 -11.36
CA GLU A 406 -25.54 -21.78 -10.07
C GLU A 406 -25.10 -20.94 -8.89
N TYR A 407 -24.27 -19.89 -9.12
CA TYR A 407 -23.80 -18.94 -8.12
C TYR A 407 -23.74 -17.51 -8.68
N PRO A 408 -24.91 -16.91 -9.03
CA PRO A 408 -24.96 -15.62 -9.74
C PRO A 408 -24.38 -14.44 -8.97
N GLU A 409 -24.21 -14.54 -7.63
CA GLU A 409 -23.56 -13.51 -6.83
C GLU A 409 -22.03 -13.50 -7.00
N ALA A 410 -21.44 -14.59 -7.47
CA ALA A 410 -20.01 -14.69 -7.72
C ALA A 410 -19.65 -14.13 -9.10
N LYS A 411 -18.73 -13.16 -9.12
CA LYS A 411 -18.23 -12.59 -10.38
C LYS A 411 -17.17 -13.50 -10.99
N PHE A 412 -17.48 -14.11 -12.12
CA PHE A 412 -16.50 -14.90 -12.85
C PHE A 412 -15.52 -13.96 -13.53
N ARG A 413 -14.24 -13.99 -13.09
CA ARG A 413 -13.15 -13.14 -13.56
C ARG A 413 -12.22 -13.92 -14.50
N VAL A 414 -11.79 -13.26 -15.56
CA VAL A 414 -10.67 -13.69 -16.39
C VAL A 414 -9.59 -12.62 -16.39
N ASP A 415 -8.34 -13.03 -16.48
CA ASP A 415 -7.18 -12.16 -16.46
C ASP A 415 -6.42 -12.28 -17.79
N GLY A 416 -5.78 -11.21 -18.22
CA GLY A 416 -4.89 -11.24 -19.38
C GLY A 416 -5.07 -10.10 -20.36
N SER A 417 -4.33 -10.21 -21.46
CA SER A 417 -4.36 -9.24 -22.56
C SER A 417 -5.73 -9.17 -23.23
N TYR A 418 -6.03 -8.00 -23.77
CA TYR A 418 -7.25 -7.79 -24.53
C TYR A 418 -7.20 -8.57 -25.84
N ASN A 419 -8.23 -9.38 -26.10
CA ASN A 419 -8.31 -10.21 -27.29
C ASN A 419 -9.75 -10.26 -27.80
N ASP A 420 -10.00 -9.63 -28.95
CA ASP A 420 -11.36 -9.58 -29.53
C ASP A 420 -11.94 -10.96 -29.85
N SER A 421 -11.10 -11.90 -30.33
CA SER A 421 -11.55 -13.26 -30.63
C SER A 421 -11.96 -14.03 -29.37
N ALA A 422 -11.19 -13.87 -28.27
CA ALA A 422 -11.56 -14.44 -26.97
C ALA A 422 -12.86 -13.82 -26.46
N MET A 423 -13.01 -12.49 -26.57
CA MET A 423 -14.21 -11.80 -26.10
C MET A 423 -15.48 -12.25 -26.83
N GLN A 424 -15.43 -12.52 -28.12
CA GLN A 424 -16.58 -13.07 -28.86
C GLN A 424 -17.08 -14.38 -28.24
N VAL A 425 -16.19 -15.18 -27.68
CA VAL A 425 -16.54 -16.46 -27.03
C VAL A 425 -17.02 -16.29 -25.60
N ILE A 426 -16.33 -15.41 -24.80
CA ILE A 426 -16.51 -15.39 -23.35
C ILE A 426 -17.33 -14.21 -22.81
N GLU A 427 -17.63 -13.17 -23.61
CA GLU A 427 -18.26 -11.93 -23.11
C GLU A 427 -19.64 -12.17 -22.44
N HIS A 428 -20.38 -13.21 -22.84
CA HIS A 428 -21.66 -13.55 -22.23
C HIS A 428 -21.52 -14.36 -20.92
N ALA A 429 -20.35 -14.92 -20.67
CA ALA A 429 -20.08 -15.80 -19.53
C ALA A 429 -19.37 -15.11 -18.39
N ILE A 430 -18.52 -14.12 -18.67
CA ILE A 430 -17.72 -13.43 -17.66
C ILE A 430 -18.46 -12.27 -17.00
N SER A 431 -18.03 -11.92 -15.79
CA SER A 431 -18.54 -10.78 -15.02
C SER A 431 -17.46 -9.74 -14.74
N ALA A 432 -16.19 -10.13 -14.87
CA ALA A 432 -15.05 -9.24 -14.69
C ALA A 432 -13.90 -9.64 -15.63
N TRP A 433 -13.18 -8.63 -16.11
CA TRP A 433 -11.93 -8.79 -16.85
C TRP A 433 -10.84 -7.97 -16.18
N ALA A 434 -9.79 -8.64 -15.70
CA ALA A 434 -8.57 -7.98 -15.25
C ALA A 434 -7.63 -7.81 -16.46
N VAL A 435 -7.72 -6.64 -17.08
CA VAL A 435 -6.98 -6.34 -18.31
C VAL A 435 -5.58 -5.82 -17.95
N HIS A 436 -4.57 -6.31 -18.64
CA HIS A 436 -3.22 -5.76 -18.57
C HIS A 436 -3.24 -4.28 -19.01
N THR A 437 -2.65 -3.42 -18.20
CA THR A 437 -2.68 -1.98 -18.49
C THR A 437 -2.01 -1.60 -19.81
N ILE A 438 -1.12 -2.43 -20.34
CA ILE A 438 -0.53 -2.25 -21.67
C ILE A 438 -1.57 -2.37 -22.79
N ASP A 439 -2.58 -3.22 -22.61
CA ASP A 439 -3.65 -3.45 -23.57
C ASP A 439 -4.88 -2.58 -23.30
N PHE A 440 -4.75 -1.61 -22.39
CA PHE A 440 -5.83 -0.71 -22.05
C PHE A 440 -6.33 0.06 -23.28
N ASN A 441 -7.63 0.06 -23.43
CA ASN A 441 -8.33 0.80 -24.46
C ASN A 441 -9.64 1.36 -23.89
N GLN A 442 -9.82 2.68 -23.91
CA GLN A 442 -11.00 3.33 -23.33
C GLN A 442 -12.30 2.92 -24.01
N GLU A 443 -12.30 2.75 -25.33
CA GLU A 443 -13.49 2.35 -26.09
C GLU A 443 -13.96 0.94 -25.64
N ASN A 444 -13.02 0.02 -25.50
CA ASN A 444 -13.30 -1.32 -24.98
C ASN A 444 -13.77 -1.28 -23.52
N MET A 445 -13.15 -0.46 -22.67
CA MET A 445 -13.62 -0.26 -21.28
C MET A 445 -15.08 0.18 -21.25
N ASP A 446 -15.42 1.18 -22.04
CA ASP A 446 -16.78 1.72 -22.11
C ASP A 446 -17.78 0.70 -22.68
N LYS A 447 -17.39 -0.07 -23.71
CA LYS A 447 -18.20 -1.14 -24.30
C LYS A 447 -18.54 -2.20 -23.23
N TYR A 448 -17.52 -2.76 -22.58
CA TYR A 448 -17.74 -3.88 -21.65
C TYR A 448 -18.34 -3.45 -20.33
N ASN A 449 -18.07 -2.24 -19.86
CA ASN A 449 -18.78 -1.67 -18.72
C ASN A 449 -20.30 -1.52 -19.01
N LYS A 450 -20.69 -1.12 -20.23
CA LYS A 450 -22.11 -1.09 -20.65
C LYS A 450 -22.75 -2.47 -20.69
N MET A 451 -21.98 -3.50 -20.99
CA MET A 451 -22.43 -4.90 -20.95
C MET A 451 -22.50 -5.48 -19.53
N GLY A 452 -22.09 -4.71 -18.50
CA GLY A 452 -22.05 -5.16 -17.11
C GLY A 452 -20.81 -5.98 -16.74
N ILE A 453 -19.81 -6.05 -17.64
CA ILE A 453 -18.52 -6.70 -17.38
C ILE A 453 -17.63 -5.67 -16.69
N ASN A 454 -17.31 -5.93 -15.42
CA ASN A 454 -16.44 -5.04 -14.64
C ASN A 454 -15.01 -5.10 -15.16
N GLN A 455 -14.45 -3.95 -15.48
CA GLN A 455 -13.03 -3.86 -15.88
C GLN A 455 -12.17 -3.62 -14.65
N TRP A 456 -11.14 -4.45 -14.48
CA TRP A 456 -10.13 -4.33 -13.43
C TRP A 456 -8.79 -4.01 -14.10
N LEU A 457 -8.01 -3.16 -13.52
CA LEU A 457 -6.65 -2.91 -14.00
C LEU A 457 -5.69 -3.94 -13.38
N TYR A 458 -4.80 -4.47 -14.21
CA TYR A 458 -3.82 -5.47 -13.81
C TYR A 458 -2.43 -5.10 -14.33
N GLY A 459 -1.42 -5.23 -13.47
CA GLY A 459 -0.02 -5.05 -13.80
C GLY A 459 0.47 -3.60 -13.74
N PRO A 460 1.62 -3.31 -14.37
CA PRO A 460 2.25 -2.01 -14.33
C PRO A 460 1.44 -0.95 -15.06
N MET A 461 1.54 0.27 -14.56
CA MET A 461 0.87 1.45 -15.10
C MET A 461 1.74 2.25 -16.06
N ILE A 462 3.06 2.03 -16.05
CA ILE A 462 4.04 2.76 -16.88
C ILE A 462 4.84 1.76 -17.69
N TYR A 463 5.02 2.08 -18.97
CA TYR A 463 5.86 1.32 -19.90
C TYR A 463 6.81 2.25 -20.64
N GLU A 464 8.10 2.00 -20.55
CA GLU A 464 9.08 2.72 -21.35
C GLU A 464 9.23 2.17 -22.76
N SER A 465 9.11 0.85 -22.90
CA SER A 465 9.23 0.14 -24.15
C SER A 465 8.44 -1.15 -24.12
N LYS A 466 7.72 -1.45 -25.21
CA LYS A 466 6.98 -2.72 -25.35
C LYS A 466 7.90 -3.94 -25.36
N ILE A 467 9.14 -3.79 -25.83
CA ILE A 467 10.11 -4.89 -25.97
C ILE A 467 10.76 -5.23 -24.62
N ASN A 468 11.07 -4.21 -23.82
CA ASN A 468 11.84 -4.34 -22.58
C ASN A 468 10.99 -4.16 -21.31
N SER A 469 9.71 -3.82 -21.46
CA SER A 469 8.81 -3.64 -20.31
C SER A 469 8.25 -4.97 -19.87
N TRP A 470 8.15 -5.13 -18.56
CA TRP A 470 7.55 -6.29 -17.94
C TRP A 470 6.11 -6.01 -17.55
N VAL A 471 5.22 -6.95 -17.78
CA VAL A 471 3.84 -6.90 -17.32
C VAL A 471 3.82 -7.37 -15.85
N GLY A 472 4.22 -6.51 -14.96
CA GLY A 472 4.25 -6.79 -13.52
C GLY A 472 3.53 -5.67 -12.76
N SER A 473 3.82 -5.56 -11.48
CA SER A 473 3.34 -4.45 -10.66
C SER A 473 4.17 -3.19 -10.92
N SER A 474 3.54 -2.02 -10.96
CA SER A 474 4.24 -0.72 -10.95
C SER A 474 4.81 -0.36 -9.57
N THR A 475 4.74 -1.27 -8.62
CA THR A 475 5.12 -1.08 -7.23
C THR A 475 6.57 -1.51 -6.96
N PHE A 476 7.52 -1.17 -7.87
CA PHE A 476 8.93 -1.49 -7.67
C PHE A 476 9.59 -0.52 -6.69
N THR A 477 10.54 -1.02 -5.92
CA THR A 477 11.24 -0.24 -4.89
C THR A 477 11.95 0.98 -5.47
N ASP A 478 12.52 0.86 -6.66
CA ASP A 478 13.29 1.91 -7.32
C ASP A 478 12.47 2.77 -8.32
N LEU A 479 11.15 2.72 -8.25
CA LEU A 479 10.26 3.64 -8.94
C LEU A 479 9.73 4.74 -7.99
N PRO A 480 9.22 5.86 -8.53
CA PRO A 480 8.61 6.91 -7.71
C PRO A 480 7.45 6.39 -6.86
N LEU A 481 7.39 6.77 -5.58
CA LEU A 481 6.30 6.36 -4.66
C LEU A 481 4.92 6.79 -5.15
N VAL A 482 4.81 7.88 -5.87
CA VAL A 482 3.55 8.35 -6.45
C VAL A 482 2.90 7.34 -7.39
N ASN A 483 3.66 6.37 -7.93
CA ASN A 483 3.13 5.29 -8.76
C ASN A 483 2.14 4.42 -7.98
N ASP A 484 2.44 4.10 -6.71
CA ASP A 484 1.55 3.32 -5.86
C ASP A 484 0.24 4.08 -5.57
N ARG A 485 0.31 5.39 -5.45
CA ARG A 485 -0.82 6.30 -5.27
C ARG A 485 -1.64 6.46 -6.56
N ALA A 486 -0.96 6.51 -7.71
CA ALA A 486 -1.56 6.67 -9.04
C ALA A 486 -2.51 5.53 -9.43
N ILE A 487 -2.36 4.34 -8.85
CA ILE A 487 -3.24 3.18 -9.08
C ILE A 487 -4.71 3.57 -8.87
N SER A 488 -5.04 4.10 -7.72
CA SER A 488 -6.43 4.46 -7.35
C SER A 488 -6.98 5.61 -8.19
N TRP A 489 -6.14 6.60 -8.49
CA TRP A 489 -6.50 7.73 -9.34
C TRP A 489 -6.74 7.31 -10.79
N SER A 490 -5.96 6.34 -11.27
CA SER A 490 -6.15 5.75 -12.61
C SER A 490 -7.45 4.97 -12.68
N VAL A 491 -7.79 4.19 -11.65
CA VAL A 491 -9.08 3.51 -11.55
C VAL A 491 -10.25 4.50 -11.65
N TRP A 492 -10.15 5.65 -10.98
CA TRP A 492 -11.15 6.71 -11.09
C TRP A 492 -11.19 7.28 -12.52
N LYS A 493 -10.06 7.73 -13.04
CA LYS A 493 -9.97 8.41 -14.34
C LYS A 493 -10.54 7.57 -15.48
N TYR A 494 -10.25 6.28 -15.48
CA TYR A 494 -10.63 5.36 -16.55
C TYR A 494 -11.90 4.56 -16.25
N LYS A 495 -12.59 4.89 -15.16
CA LYS A 495 -13.84 4.22 -14.75
C LYS A 495 -13.71 2.70 -14.59
N ALA A 496 -12.53 2.24 -14.24
CA ALA A 496 -12.33 0.86 -13.82
C ALA A 496 -13.00 0.60 -12.46
N ARG A 497 -13.20 -0.65 -12.10
CA ARG A 497 -13.86 -1.03 -10.83
C ARG A 497 -12.89 -1.39 -9.74
N SER A 498 -11.75 -1.96 -10.12
CA SER A 498 -10.76 -2.49 -9.19
C SER A 498 -9.37 -2.46 -9.81
N TRP A 499 -8.40 -2.76 -8.99
CA TRP A 499 -7.05 -3.09 -9.39
C TRP A 499 -6.64 -4.39 -8.71
N ILE A 500 -5.85 -5.20 -9.40
CA ILE A 500 -5.33 -6.47 -8.89
C ILE A 500 -3.83 -6.56 -9.12
N SER A 501 -3.13 -7.17 -8.18
CA SER A 501 -1.77 -7.67 -8.35
C SER A 501 -1.69 -9.13 -7.92
N TRP A 502 -0.90 -9.93 -8.65
CA TRP A 502 -0.73 -11.36 -8.41
C TRP A 502 0.02 -11.67 -7.12
N GLY A 503 0.81 -10.74 -6.57
CA GLY A 503 1.57 -11.01 -5.35
C GLY A 503 1.67 -9.81 -4.40
N MET A 504 1.89 -10.12 -3.14
CA MET A 504 2.11 -9.13 -2.08
C MET A 504 3.30 -9.47 -1.18
N GLY A 505 3.83 -10.68 -1.28
CA GLY A 505 4.89 -11.19 -0.41
C GLY A 505 5.95 -12.00 -1.14
N ALA A 506 6.09 -11.85 -2.46
CA ALA A 506 7.14 -12.50 -3.22
C ALA A 506 8.52 -12.12 -2.65
N GLY A 507 9.33 -13.14 -2.30
CA GLY A 507 10.63 -12.90 -1.69
C GLY A 507 10.61 -12.25 -0.30
N TRP A 508 9.49 -12.27 0.40
CA TRP A 508 9.24 -11.55 1.65
C TRP A 508 10.26 -11.78 2.79
N LYS A 509 10.99 -12.91 2.76
CA LYS A 509 12.11 -13.18 3.67
C LYS A 509 13.42 -12.57 3.16
N ALA A 510 13.75 -12.85 1.90
CA ALA A 510 15.00 -12.38 1.30
C ALA A 510 14.99 -10.87 1.07
N GLY A 511 13.83 -10.28 0.80
CA GLY A 511 13.64 -8.87 0.49
C GLY A 511 14.15 -7.88 1.54
N TRP A 512 14.35 -8.33 2.79
CA TRP A 512 14.99 -7.53 3.82
C TRP A 512 16.41 -7.08 3.46
N TYR A 513 17.13 -7.89 2.66
CA TYR A 513 18.53 -7.66 2.32
C TYR A 513 18.79 -7.62 0.81
N ASP A 514 17.89 -8.19 0.01
CA ASP A 514 17.99 -8.25 -1.45
C ASP A 514 16.68 -7.77 -2.08
N PRO A 515 16.64 -6.54 -2.63
CA PRO A 515 15.44 -6.02 -3.28
C PRO A 515 15.12 -6.72 -4.60
N GLU A 516 16.06 -7.46 -5.21
CA GLU A 516 15.86 -8.15 -6.47
C GLU A 516 14.94 -9.37 -6.31
N THR A 517 13.68 -9.14 -5.92
CA THR A 517 12.70 -10.19 -5.61
C THR A 517 12.20 -10.95 -6.84
N TRP A 518 12.47 -10.41 -8.02
CA TRP A 518 12.19 -11.08 -9.28
C TRP A 518 13.44 -11.08 -10.15
N LYS A 519 13.92 -12.28 -10.47
CA LYS A 519 15.01 -12.53 -11.41
C LYS A 519 14.53 -13.57 -12.42
N SER A 520 14.05 -13.13 -13.58
CA SER A 520 13.61 -14.06 -14.61
C SER A 520 14.77 -14.44 -15.51
N GLY A 521 14.98 -15.74 -15.61
CA GLY A 521 15.90 -16.36 -16.55
C GLY A 521 15.21 -17.00 -17.74
N ASN A 522 13.90 -17.33 -17.68
CA ASN A 522 13.26 -18.18 -18.68
C ASN A 522 11.74 -17.98 -18.75
N ASP A 523 11.23 -16.76 -18.88
CA ASP A 523 9.81 -16.65 -19.15
C ASP A 523 9.49 -16.95 -20.61
N GLY A 524 9.31 -18.20 -20.87
CA GLY A 524 8.44 -18.92 -21.84
C GLY A 524 8.14 -18.37 -23.21
N GLY A 525 8.80 -17.35 -23.69
CA GLY A 525 8.55 -16.76 -24.98
C GLY A 525 9.83 -16.53 -25.77
N ASN A 526 10.04 -17.21 -26.87
CA ASN A 526 11.11 -17.01 -27.85
C ASN A 526 12.52 -16.81 -27.25
N ALA A 527 13.25 -17.90 -27.07
CA ALA A 527 14.63 -17.95 -26.57
C ALA A 527 15.66 -17.04 -27.29
N LYS A 528 15.28 -16.36 -28.36
CA LYS A 528 16.14 -15.45 -29.14
C LYS A 528 16.07 -13.97 -28.72
N ALA A 529 15.11 -13.57 -27.89
CA ALA A 529 14.94 -12.17 -27.43
C ALA A 529 15.12 -12.03 -25.92
N TYR A 530 15.81 -12.96 -25.30
CA TYR A 530 15.91 -13.08 -23.86
C TYR A 530 16.85 -12.02 -23.27
N VAL A 531 16.32 -11.06 -22.54
CA VAL A 531 17.06 -10.17 -21.66
C VAL A 531 16.76 -10.56 -20.22
N PRO A 532 17.76 -10.91 -19.39
CA PRO A 532 17.53 -11.14 -17.98
C PRO A 532 16.82 -9.94 -17.36
N LYS A 533 15.72 -10.18 -16.64
CA LYS A 533 14.94 -9.12 -16.00
C LYS A 533 15.18 -9.17 -14.50
N ILE A 534 15.54 -8.03 -13.95
CA ILE A 534 15.62 -7.78 -12.51
C ILE A 534 14.55 -6.75 -12.19
N LEU A 535 13.68 -7.06 -11.24
CA LEU A 535 12.65 -6.15 -10.78
C LEU A 535 12.75 -6.05 -9.25
N ASN A 536 13.10 -4.85 -8.78
CA ASN A 536 13.33 -4.61 -7.36
C ASN A 536 12.00 -4.49 -6.63
N GLY A 537 11.76 -5.36 -5.64
CA GLY A 537 10.56 -5.32 -4.81
C GLY A 537 9.25 -5.66 -5.55
N ASN A 538 9.34 -6.30 -6.74
CA ASN A 538 8.15 -6.74 -7.46
C ASN A 538 7.33 -7.71 -6.60
N ALA A 539 6.01 -7.48 -6.49
CA ALA A 539 5.08 -8.23 -5.66
C ALA A 539 5.50 -8.38 -4.18
N LEU A 540 6.35 -7.48 -3.67
CA LEU A 540 6.78 -7.41 -2.28
C LEU A 540 6.26 -6.11 -1.66
N LEU A 541 5.12 -6.15 -0.98
CA LEU A 541 4.52 -5.01 -0.29
C LEU A 541 4.54 -5.16 1.24
N MET A 542 4.92 -6.35 1.73
CA MET A 542 5.15 -6.61 3.14
C MET A 542 6.34 -7.53 3.35
N TYR A 543 6.92 -7.46 4.52
CA TYR A 543 8.12 -8.18 4.93
C TYR A 543 7.82 -9.13 6.08
N SER A 544 8.43 -10.33 6.07
CA SER A 544 8.20 -11.33 7.12
C SER A 544 8.82 -10.94 8.45
N GLY A 545 8.20 -11.36 9.54
CA GLY A 545 8.90 -11.46 10.82
C GLY A 545 9.97 -12.56 10.86
N GLY A 546 10.80 -12.54 11.91
CA GLY A 546 11.80 -13.57 12.20
C GLY A 546 13.09 -13.51 11.38
N ILE A 547 13.27 -12.49 10.52
CA ILE A 547 14.48 -12.29 9.71
C ILE A 547 15.38 -11.23 10.33
N VAL A 548 14.82 -10.06 10.63
CA VAL A 548 15.53 -9.01 11.36
C VAL A 548 15.50 -9.34 12.85
N PRO A 549 16.62 -9.24 13.57
CA PRO A 549 16.67 -9.56 15.00
C PRO A 549 15.59 -8.82 15.81
N ASN A 550 14.89 -9.56 16.66
CA ASN A 550 13.81 -9.06 17.54
C ASN A 550 12.55 -8.51 16.83
N VAL A 551 12.41 -8.71 15.53
CA VAL A 551 11.20 -8.37 14.78
C VAL A 551 10.45 -9.66 14.44
N SER A 552 9.37 -9.96 15.16
CA SER A 552 8.70 -11.27 15.09
C SER A 552 7.48 -11.31 14.17
N GLY A 553 6.83 -10.20 13.89
CA GLY A 553 5.62 -10.14 13.06
C GLY A 553 5.83 -9.48 11.70
N PRO A 554 4.81 -9.50 10.83
CA PRO A 554 4.87 -8.90 9.51
C PRO A 554 5.03 -7.37 9.59
N CYS A 555 5.83 -6.83 8.67
CA CYS A 555 6.09 -5.40 8.55
C CYS A 555 5.56 -4.88 7.21
N PRO A 556 4.82 -3.76 7.16
CA PRO A 556 4.40 -3.15 5.91
C PRO A 556 5.59 -2.49 5.21
N SER A 557 5.44 -2.21 3.91
CA SER A 557 6.36 -1.32 3.18
C SER A 557 5.85 0.11 3.16
N VAL A 558 6.75 1.05 2.88
CA VAL A 558 6.41 2.45 2.52
C VAL A 558 5.47 2.46 1.32
N ARG A 559 5.69 1.60 0.33
CA ARG A 559 4.86 1.45 -0.88
C ARG A 559 3.43 1.04 -0.54
N LEU A 560 3.23 0.05 0.34
CA LEU A 560 1.90 -0.35 0.80
C LEU A 560 1.14 0.80 1.49
N LYS A 561 1.84 1.59 2.32
CA LYS A 561 1.23 2.76 2.97
C LYS A 561 0.93 3.89 1.97
N THR A 562 1.74 4.05 0.95
CA THR A 562 1.48 5.01 -0.14
C THR A 562 0.28 4.57 -0.99
N MET A 563 0.14 3.28 -1.28
CA MET A 563 -1.06 2.71 -1.92
C MET A 563 -2.32 2.97 -1.07
N ARG A 564 -2.25 2.78 0.25
CA ARG A 564 -3.33 3.14 1.18
C ARG A 564 -3.78 4.59 1.00
N ASN A 565 -2.83 5.53 0.89
CA ASN A 565 -3.15 6.94 0.68
C ASN A 565 -3.97 7.14 -0.60
N GLY A 566 -3.58 6.50 -1.69
CA GLY A 566 -4.36 6.52 -2.94
C GLY A 566 -5.77 5.95 -2.78
N VAL A 567 -5.95 4.84 -2.04
CA VAL A 567 -7.27 4.26 -1.77
C VAL A 567 -8.14 5.23 -0.94
N GLN A 568 -7.56 5.90 0.05
CA GLN A 568 -8.26 6.93 0.83
C GLN A 568 -8.71 8.09 -0.06
N GLU A 569 -7.88 8.53 -0.99
CA GLU A 569 -8.17 9.61 -1.93
C GLU A 569 -9.26 9.26 -2.96
N TYR A 570 -9.34 8.00 -3.34
CA TYR A 570 -10.46 7.51 -4.16
C TYR A 570 -11.81 7.72 -3.44
N GLU A 571 -11.86 7.51 -2.12
CA GLU A 571 -13.07 7.78 -1.34
C GLU A 571 -13.39 9.28 -1.27
N TYR A 572 -12.39 10.18 -1.25
CA TYR A 572 -12.61 11.64 -1.41
C TYR A 572 -13.25 11.96 -2.76
N MET A 573 -12.75 11.38 -3.85
CA MET A 573 -13.31 11.59 -5.19
C MET A 573 -14.78 11.17 -5.24
N ARG A 574 -15.10 9.99 -4.66
CA ARG A 574 -16.47 9.49 -4.59
C ARG A 574 -17.41 10.38 -3.77
N LEU A 575 -16.94 10.85 -2.62
CA LEU A 575 -17.72 11.75 -1.77
C LEU A 575 -18.03 13.05 -2.51
N LEU A 576 -17.02 13.66 -3.14
CA LEU A 576 -17.20 14.91 -3.88
C LEU A 576 -18.15 14.73 -5.08
N ALA A 577 -18.00 13.68 -5.86
CA ALA A 577 -18.88 13.36 -6.98
C ALA A 577 -20.33 13.16 -6.53
N GLY A 578 -20.55 12.49 -5.40
CA GLY A 578 -21.87 12.30 -4.81
C GLY A 578 -22.53 13.61 -4.38
N LEU A 579 -21.78 14.54 -3.80
CA LEU A 579 -22.25 15.86 -3.39
C LEU A 579 -22.61 16.77 -4.58
N ASP A 580 -21.85 16.66 -5.67
CA ASP A 580 -22.04 17.47 -6.88
C ASP A 580 -23.10 16.90 -7.82
N LYS A 581 -23.48 15.66 -7.66
CA LYS A 581 -24.29 14.87 -8.60
C LYS A 581 -23.67 14.79 -10.02
N ASN A 582 -22.38 15.08 -10.12
CA ASN A 582 -21.57 14.95 -11.33
C ASN A 582 -20.08 14.89 -10.95
N ASP A 583 -19.24 14.52 -11.90
CA ASP A 583 -17.81 14.28 -11.71
C ASP A 583 -16.93 15.50 -12.11
N ASN A 584 -17.51 16.66 -12.50
CA ASN A 584 -16.74 17.73 -13.14
C ASN A 584 -15.64 18.29 -12.24
N ARG A 585 -15.94 18.58 -10.96
CA ARG A 585 -14.93 19.11 -10.03
C ARG A 585 -13.86 18.07 -9.69
N VAL A 586 -14.27 16.81 -9.52
CA VAL A 586 -13.34 15.69 -9.31
C VAL A 586 -12.43 15.54 -10.51
N ASN A 587 -13.01 15.47 -11.71
CA ASN A 587 -12.26 15.29 -12.95
C ASN A 587 -11.28 16.44 -13.21
N ALA A 588 -11.63 17.69 -12.84
CA ALA A 588 -10.72 18.82 -12.92
C ALA A 588 -9.47 18.60 -12.03
N VAL A 589 -9.63 18.09 -10.81
CA VAL A 589 -8.51 17.78 -9.92
C VAL A 589 -7.72 16.58 -10.46
N VAL A 590 -8.38 15.50 -10.87
CA VAL A 590 -7.72 14.31 -11.41
C VAL A 590 -6.91 14.65 -12.66
N ASN A 591 -7.46 15.44 -13.58
CA ASN A 591 -6.80 15.86 -14.81
C ASN A 591 -5.60 16.79 -14.56
N SER A 592 -5.52 17.46 -13.41
CA SER A 592 -4.32 18.24 -13.04
C SER A 592 -3.13 17.37 -12.63
N ILE A 593 -3.35 16.07 -12.42
CA ILE A 593 -2.33 15.11 -11.98
C ILE A 593 -2.05 14.06 -13.05
N ILE A 594 -3.10 13.53 -13.70
CA ILE A 594 -3.00 12.50 -14.73
C ILE A 594 -3.37 13.10 -16.09
N ASP A 595 -2.37 13.34 -16.91
CA ASP A 595 -2.53 14.02 -18.20
C ASP A 595 -2.93 13.06 -19.32
N LEU A 596 -2.23 11.93 -19.44
CA LEU A 596 -2.33 11.04 -20.57
C LEU A 596 -3.01 9.72 -20.21
N PRO A 597 -3.74 9.09 -21.16
CA PRO A 597 -4.19 7.72 -21.00
C PRO A 597 -3.00 6.77 -21.04
N PHE A 598 -3.00 5.76 -20.16
CA PHE A 598 -2.05 4.66 -20.27
C PHE A 598 -2.48 3.62 -21.32
N GLY A 599 -1.75 2.52 -21.40
CA GLY A 599 -1.90 1.52 -22.44
C GLY A 599 -0.94 1.76 -23.61
N ASN A 600 -1.27 1.27 -24.78
CA ASN A 600 -0.38 1.37 -25.94
C ASN A 600 0.02 2.80 -26.30
N ASN A 601 -0.84 3.78 -26.04
CA ASN A 601 -0.58 5.20 -26.32
C ASN A 601 0.40 5.84 -25.33
N ALA A 602 0.65 5.22 -24.18
CA ALA A 602 1.55 5.71 -23.16
C ALA A 602 2.93 5.04 -23.19
N ILE A 603 3.15 4.05 -24.08
CA ILE A 603 4.44 3.37 -24.19
C ILE A 603 5.53 4.36 -24.59
N GLY A 604 6.60 4.39 -23.80
CA GLY A 604 7.71 5.31 -23.98
C GLY A 604 7.46 6.73 -23.48
N ASN A 605 6.26 7.03 -23.00
CA ASN A 605 5.93 8.32 -22.41
C ASN A 605 5.89 8.18 -20.88
N LEU A 606 6.74 8.93 -20.19
CA LEU A 606 6.81 8.98 -18.73
C LEU A 606 5.86 10.02 -18.13
N ASP A 607 5.26 10.88 -18.95
CA ASP A 607 4.40 12.00 -18.51
C ASP A 607 2.93 11.58 -18.38
N VAL A 608 2.67 10.30 -18.03
CA VAL A 608 1.30 9.79 -17.82
C VAL A 608 0.66 10.45 -16.60
N TRP A 609 1.45 10.71 -15.58
CA TRP A 609 1.08 11.50 -14.40
C TRP A 609 2.24 12.30 -13.85
N SER A 610 1.94 13.26 -12.99
CA SER A 610 2.97 14.06 -12.33
C SER A 610 3.82 13.21 -11.38
N TYR A 611 5.14 13.35 -11.45
CA TYR A 611 6.07 12.78 -10.47
C TYR A 611 6.37 13.71 -9.29
N ASP A 612 5.71 14.87 -9.22
CA ASP A 612 5.86 15.82 -8.13
C ASP A 612 4.98 15.45 -6.93
N PRO A 613 5.54 14.93 -5.82
CA PRO A 613 4.77 14.55 -4.64
C PRO A 613 3.95 15.70 -4.05
N GLU A 614 4.45 16.93 -4.13
CA GLU A 614 3.74 18.12 -3.63
C GLU A 614 2.44 18.38 -4.39
N LYS A 615 2.43 18.18 -5.72
CA LYS A 615 1.21 18.31 -6.53
C LYS A 615 0.15 17.30 -6.10
N TRP A 616 0.54 16.05 -5.82
CA TRP A 616 -0.37 15.01 -5.33
C TRP A 616 -0.98 15.38 -3.98
N ASP A 617 -0.15 15.84 -3.04
CA ASP A 617 -0.62 16.23 -1.70
C ASP A 617 -1.54 17.46 -1.77
N ASN A 618 -1.21 18.45 -2.61
CA ASN A 618 -2.07 19.60 -2.85
C ASN A 618 -3.40 19.22 -3.52
N ALA A 619 -3.39 18.26 -4.45
CA ALA A 619 -4.61 17.75 -5.09
C ALA A 619 -5.53 17.05 -4.07
N ARG A 620 -4.97 16.21 -3.18
CA ARG A 620 -5.71 15.62 -2.05
C ARG A 620 -6.32 16.69 -1.15
N ILE A 621 -5.54 17.69 -0.76
CA ILE A 621 -6.03 18.81 0.07
C ILE A 621 -7.17 19.55 -0.65
N ARG A 622 -7.02 19.78 -1.95
CA ARG A 622 -8.06 20.43 -2.77
C ARG A 622 -9.36 19.63 -2.78
N LEU A 623 -9.31 18.31 -2.93
CA LEU A 623 -10.50 17.44 -2.81
C LEU A 623 -11.18 17.61 -1.45
N GLY A 624 -10.41 17.55 -0.35
CA GLY A 624 -10.94 17.73 1.01
C GLY A 624 -11.61 19.10 1.24
N GLU A 625 -11.01 20.16 0.72
CA GLU A 625 -11.57 21.51 0.80
C GLU A 625 -12.89 21.65 0.00
N LEU A 626 -12.94 21.06 -1.20
CA LEU A 626 -14.15 21.05 -2.04
C LEU A 626 -15.29 20.27 -1.37
N ILE A 627 -15.01 19.13 -0.72
CA ILE A 627 -16.01 18.38 0.06
C ILE A 627 -16.53 19.23 1.22
N SER A 628 -15.64 19.82 2.01
CA SER A 628 -16.02 20.66 3.17
C SER A 628 -16.86 21.87 2.76
N GLN A 629 -16.54 22.50 1.63
CA GLN A 629 -17.33 23.63 1.09
C GLN A 629 -18.73 23.19 0.63
N SER A 630 -18.84 22.01 0.02
CA SER A 630 -20.13 21.49 -0.46
C SER A 630 -21.04 21.06 0.69
N ALA A 631 -20.48 20.41 1.70
CA ALA A 631 -21.24 20.00 2.89
C ALA A 631 -21.87 21.23 3.62
N ARG A 632 -21.13 22.34 3.72
CA ARG A 632 -21.65 23.60 4.32
C ARG A 632 -22.77 24.28 3.52
N LYS A 633 -22.81 24.07 2.19
CA LYS A 633 -23.89 24.66 1.35
C LYS A 633 -25.19 23.86 1.39
N SER A 634 -25.11 22.61 1.87
CA SER A 634 -26.27 21.71 1.96
C SER A 634 -26.99 21.81 3.31
N HIS A 635 -26.45 22.58 4.25
CA HIS A 635 -27.03 22.97 5.52
C HIS A 635 -27.40 24.47 5.52
#